data_6d75508106f16925e56ad531f28a61be
#
_entry.id   6d75508106f16925e56ad531f28a61be
#
_cell.length_a   1.000
_cell.length_b   1.000
_cell.length_c   1.000
_cell.angle_alpha   90.00
_cell.angle_beta   90.00
_cell.angle_gamma   90.00
#
_symmetry.space_group_name_H-M   'P 1'
#
loop_
_entity.id
_entity.type
_entity.pdbx_description
1 polymer ?
#
loop_
_entity_poly.entity_id
_entity_poly.type
_entity_poly.pdbx_seq_one_letter_code
_entity_poly.pdbx_strand_id
1 'polypeptide(L)'
;MRGFSWRPIATIMSAAVLCSLTLLAAGPPAAAAAGGKRLSIDVLSSRADQVSGGDALLRVRLQPGDAARDLTVTRDGTDVTAAFHPDPGGRSLTGRVTGLRLGWNTVRARARHGAASVRLRDFPISGPIFSGPHQQPFLCTTERGGLGQPLVDNHDGQGLRVFAVDANGAKTGQVIGWSRDCGASTVVDYLYRSTGGQFKPLPADGSRPADLARTTTLDGRTVDYVVRRERGTINRFMYSFTMLAPLGEDRAHQNDGAWNRRVIYHFDGGVGIGHTQGSLSGDGMLYDPGLSKGYAVIYSTGTRTDTHYNLIVGGETALMTKERFIEEHGVPDYTVGVGGSGGGIQQYIYGQNYGTRVIDAAIPQYSYPDMVTQTIHVGDCELLEHYMDVTDAANPTWKKWTNRSLLEGLNASDIVSNPYNGNKPGSTECVTAWRGLTPLTLDPNWTSNNDPEWQITDPPGVKDTVKWTHWDDARNVYGVGPDGYARSPWDNIGVQYGLTALRSGAITPAGFLDLNAKVGSWKSSADMVQEGCPFVPQVCGDPAQYDPWSARNMQLSPDGGTTPAPRKAGDPIALRNVYDSGLVFSGRIDIPIIDWRHYLEDQLNMHNTRQSFVERRRILDHDGDASNQVIWFTDARPSAQFDQTPQALAVMDQWMAGIHARPNLGVAANKPPLAVDRCFDTQGDQIAAGPHVWDGILDHRPAGACTQRFPIHGTSRTVAGGPFEGDVFKCRLQPVSAAIDRGLYGSWRPDAGQLKRLKQIFPTGVCDYTEPGVGRR
;
A
#
# COMPACT_ATOMS: atom_id res chain seq x y z
N MET A 1 -45.72 55.43 -25.81
CA MET A 1 -46.21 56.48 -24.86
C MET A 1 -45.85 56.02 -23.47
N ARG A 2 -44.99 56.78 -22.86
CA ARG A 2 -44.96 57.23 -21.43
C ARG A 2 -45.21 56.10 -20.41
N GLY A 3 -44.42 55.85 -19.38
CA GLY A 3 -43.37 56.67 -18.73
C GLY A 3 -43.07 56.10 -17.34
N PHE A 4 -41.86 56.26 -16.94
CA PHE A 4 -41.32 56.54 -15.59
C PHE A 4 -42.11 56.00 -14.33
N SER A 5 -41.51 55.31 -13.35
CA SER A 5 -40.53 55.83 -12.39
C SER A 5 -40.27 54.86 -11.20
N TRP A 6 -39.00 54.73 -10.79
CA TRP A 6 -38.35 54.73 -9.46
C TRP A 6 -38.86 53.87 -8.28
N ARG A 7 -38.00 52.86 -7.91
CA ARG A 7 -37.33 52.46 -6.62
C ARG A 7 -38.10 52.64 -5.27
N PRO A 8 -37.78 51.87 -4.15
CA PRO A 8 -36.44 51.47 -3.70
C PRO A 8 -36.32 50.04 -3.08
N ILE A 9 -35.09 49.52 -3.12
CA ILE A 9 -34.23 48.81 -2.16
C ILE A 9 -34.90 48.22 -0.93
N ALA A 10 -34.79 46.87 -0.83
CA ALA A 10 -34.73 46.15 0.44
C ALA A 10 -33.58 45.14 0.39
N THR A 11 -32.54 45.40 1.16
CA THR A 11 -31.33 44.59 1.38
C THR A 11 -31.73 43.39 2.22
N ILE A 12 -31.60 42.19 1.68
CA ILE A 12 -31.58 40.94 2.45
C ILE A 12 -30.13 40.49 2.52
N MET A 13 -29.53 40.62 3.70
CA MET A 13 -28.26 40.01 4.05
C MET A 13 -28.42 38.49 4.06
N SER A 14 -27.86 37.83 3.09
CA SER A 14 -27.59 36.41 3.20
C SER A 14 -26.24 36.22 3.88
N ALA A 15 -26.27 35.74 5.11
CA ALA A 15 -25.07 35.31 5.83
C ALA A 15 -24.50 34.08 5.17
N ALA A 16 -23.45 34.23 4.35
CA ALA A 16 -22.62 33.17 3.91
C ALA A 16 -21.73 32.75 5.10
N VAL A 17 -22.01 31.59 5.67
CA VAL A 17 -21.09 30.92 6.60
C VAL A 17 -19.92 30.42 5.77
N LEU A 18 -18.84 31.21 5.73
CA LEU A 18 -17.53 30.72 5.30
C LEU A 18 -17.02 29.76 6.39
N CYS A 19 -17.12 28.46 6.14
CA CYS A 19 -16.31 27.46 6.84
C CYS A 19 -14.88 27.59 6.32
N SER A 20 -14.07 28.39 7.01
CA SER A 20 -12.63 28.46 6.79
C SER A 20 -12.01 27.15 7.25
N LEU A 21 -11.75 26.22 6.34
CA LEU A 21 -10.81 25.13 6.54
C LEU A 21 -9.41 25.76 6.62
N THR A 22 -8.96 26.05 7.82
CA THR A 22 -7.53 26.25 8.08
C THR A 22 -6.82 24.92 7.92
N LEU A 23 -6.17 24.72 6.79
CA LEU A 23 -5.09 23.74 6.65
C LEU A 23 -4.01 24.12 7.68
N LEU A 24 -3.96 23.40 8.78
CA LEU A 24 -2.78 23.34 9.61
C LEU A 24 -1.72 22.56 8.81
N ALA A 25 -0.83 23.29 8.16
CA ALA A 25 0.44 22.77 7.72
C ALA A 25 1.10 22.09 8.94
N ALA A 26 1.33 20.79 8.86
CA ALA A 26 2.13 20.08 9.82
C ALA A 26 3.55 20.64 9.71
N GLY A 27 3.91 21.48 10.64
CA GLY A 27 5.29 21.89 10.83
C GLY A 27 6.14 20.66 11.13
N PRO A 28 7.46 20.70 10.85
CA PRO A 28 8.36 19.60 11.18
C PRO A 28 8.22 19.27 12.67
N PRO A 29 8.40 17.99 13.07
CA PRO A 29 8.38 17.63 14.47
C PRO A 29 9.38 18.54 15.20
N ALA A 30 8.87 19.26 16.16
CA ALA A 30 9.69 20.15 16.97
C ALA A 30 10.82 19.28 17.53
N ALA A 31 12.04 19.56 17.08
CA ALA A 31 13.25 19.04 17.71
C ALA A 31 13.06 19.19 19.20
N ALA A 32 13.25 18.13 19.95
CA ALA A 32 13.16 18.13 21.39
C ALA A 32 14.12 19.20 21.91
N ALA A 33 13.59 20.40 22.15
CA ALA A 33 14.32 21.45 22.81
C ALA A 33 14.76 20.87 24.15
N ALA A 34 16.03 20.94 24.45
CA ALA A 34 16.62 20.67 25.75
C ALA A 34 16.06 21.67 26.79
N GLY A 35 14.83 21.42 27.21
CA GLY A 35 14.03 22.21 28.14
C GLY A 35 13.72 21.45 29.42
N GLY A 36 14.74 20.91 30.09
CA GLY A 36 14.60 20.08 31.28
C GLY A 36 14.25 20.86 32.56
N LYS A 37 13.22 21.71 32.57
CA LYS A 37 12.90 22.48 33.77
C LYS A 37 11.44 22.42 34.22
N ARG A 38 10.55 21.68 33.58
CA ARG A 38 9.13 21.60 33.98
C ARG A 38 8.63 20.18 33.90
N LEU A 39 7.66 19.84 34.77
CA LEU A 39 6.92 18.61 34.68
C LEU A 39 6.23 18.52 33.30
N SER A 40 6.32 17.37 32.61
CA SER A 40 5.65 17.13 31.33
C SER A 40 5.08 15.74 31.24
N ILE A 41 4.07 15.57 30.36
CA ILE A 41 3.49 14.27 30.03
C ILE A 41 3.66 14.06 28.52
N ASP A 42 4.33 12.97 28.15
CA ASP A 42 4.46 12.53 26.78
C ASP A 42 3.53 11.33 26.53
N VAL A 43 2.85 11.29 25.39
CA VAL A 43 2.11 10.11 24.92
C VAL A 43 3.06 9.27 24.09
N LEU A 44 3.27 8.00 24.47
CA LEU A 44 4.28 7.15 23.86
C LEU A 44 3.69 6.18 22.83
N SER A 45 2.42 5.72 23.04
CA SER A 45 1.81 4.71 22.18
C SER A 45 1.19 5.30 20.91
N SER A 46 0.67 6.55 20.98
CA SER A 46 -0.02 7.18 19.87
C SER A 46 0.09 8.70 19.93
N ARG A 47 -0.63 9.41 19.05
CA ARG A 47 -0.88 10.85 19.23
C ARG A 47 -2.00 11.05 20.26
N ALA A 48 -1.89 12.11 21.02
CA ALA A 48 -2.89 12.45 22.05
C ALA A 48 -4.32 12.58 21.50
N ASP A 49 -4.48 12.94 20.23
CA ASP A 49 -5.77 13.11 19.54
C ASP A 49 -6.21 11.87 18.72
N GLN A 50 -5.47 10.75 18.82
CA GLN A 50 -5.68 9.53 18.03
C GLN A 50 -5.43 8.24 18.85
N VAL A 51 -5.82 8.25 20.12
CA VAL A 51 -5.73 7.08 21.00
C VAL A 51 -6.89 6.14 20.70
N SER A 52 -6.68 4.84 20.83
CA SER A 52 -7.72 3.82 20.59
C SER A 52 -7.75 2.73 21.66
N GLY A 53 -8.92 2.11 21.85
CA GLY A 53 -9.05 0.93 22.70
C GLY A 53 -9.18 1.19 24.21
N GLY A 54 -9.23 2.46 24.62
CA GLY A 54 -9.51 2.83 26.01
C GLY A 54 -8.30 2.92 26.92
N ASP A 55 -7.08 2.91 26.36
CA ASP A 55 -5.83 3.04 27.12
C ASP A 55 -4.74 3.79 26.32
N ALA A 56 -3.68 4.21 27.04
CA ALA A 56 -2.51 4.86 26.43
C ALA A 56 -1.28 4.67 27.31
N LEU A 57 -0.13 4.46 26.69
CA LEU A 57 1.15 4.46 27.40
C LEU A 57 1.68 5.89 27.49
N LEU A 58 1.89 6.37 28.72
CA LEU A 58 2.31 7.73 29.00
C LEU A 58 3.65 7.75 29.74
N ARG A 59 4.44 8.80 29.51
CA ARG A 59 5.65 9.10 30.31
C ARG A 59 5.51 10.45 30.97
N VAL A 60 5.67 10.49 32.29
CA VAL A 60 5.76 11.72 33.09
C VAL A 60 7.23 12.01 33.34
N ARG A 61 7.73 13.14 32.82
CA ARG A 61 9.10 13.61 33.09
C ARG A 61 9.08 14.53 34.29
N LEU A 62 9.87 14.16 35.33
CA LEU A 62 10.00 14.96 36.56
C LEU A 62 10.90 16.17 36.33
N GLN A 63 10.59 17.29 36.95
CA GLN A 63 11.48 18.42 36.98
C GLN A 63 12.55 18.26 38.08
N PRO A 64 13.67 19.01 37.97
CA PRO A 64 14.71 18.96 39.02
C PRO A 64 14.13 19.26 40.41
N GLY A 65 14.43 18.38 41.38
CA GLY A 65 13.94 18.52 42.76
C GLY A 65 12.69 17.73 43.07
N ASP A 66 11.98 17.20 42.06
CA ASP A 66 10.86 16.27 42.28
C ASP A 66 11.39 14.81 42.36
N ALA A 67 10.72 14.00 43.16
CA ALA A 67 10.99 12.57 43.28
C ALA A 67 9.75 11.75 42.85
N ALA A 68 9.95 10.51 42.43
CA ALA A 68 8.88 9.62 42.01
C ALA A 68 7.76 9.48 43.07
N ARG A 69 8.12 9.45 44.35
CA ARG A 69 7.18 9.38 45.48
C ARG A 69 6.28 10.62 45.66
N ASP A 70 6.64 11.73 45.03
CA ASP A 70 5.91 12.98 45.12
C ASP A 70 4.89 13.13 43.95
N LEU A 71 4.90 12.17 43.02
CA LEU A 71 4.04 12.21 41.83
C LEU A 71 2.65 11.69 42.18
N THR A 72 1.64 12.42 41.74
CA THR A 72 0.24 11.96 41.66
C THR A 72 -0.24 12.12 40.22
N VAL A 73 -0.83 11.08 39.64
CA VAL A 73 -1.42 11.12 38.29
C VAL A 73 -2.91 10.81 38.38
N THR A 74 -3.72 11.63 37.75
CA THR A 74 -5.18 11.44 37.71
C THR A 74 -5.68 11.42 36.26
N ARG A 75 -6.65 10.53 35.98
CA ARG A 75 -7.44 10.50 34.74
C ARG A 75 -8.87 10.96 35.06
N ASP A 76 -9.30 12.09 34.53
CA ASP A 76 -10.63 12.69 34.78
C ASP A 76 -10.98 12.75 36.28
N GLY A 77 -9.98 12.99 37.14
CA GLY A 77 -10.13 13.05 38.60
C GLY A 77 -9.91 11.72 39.33
N THR A 78 -9.91 10.59 38.64
CA THR A 78 -9.60 9.27 39.24
C THR A 78 -8.10 9.11 39.36
N ASP A 79 -7.60 8.70 40.52
CA ASP A 79 -6.18 8.42 40.78
C ASP A 79 -5.74 7.16 40.03
N VAL A 80 -4.70 7.31 39.20
CA VAL A 80 -4.07 6.24 38.41
C VAL A 80 -2.55 6.18 38.66
N THR A 81 -2.09 6.80 39.74
CA THR A 81 -0.65 6.89 40.08
C THR A 81 0.02 5.54 40.15
N ALA A 82 -0.67 4.51 40.68
CA ALA A 82 -0.12 3.17 40.82
C ALA A 82 0.28 2.50 39.50
N ALA A 83 -0.22 2.99 38.35
CA ALA A 83 0.15 2.49 37.04
C ALA A 83 1.56 2.98 36.58
N PHE A 84 2.12 3.98 37.25
CA PHE A 84 3.38 4.63 36.84
C PHE A 84 4.58 4.06 37.63
N HIS A 85 5.56 3.56 36.90
CA HIS A 85 6.80 3.01 37.43
C HIS A 85 8.00 3.85 37.00
N PRO A 86 9.03 4.05 37.86
CA PRO A 86 10.20 4.80 37.50
C PRO A 86 10.98 4.18 36.34
N ASP A 87 11.32 5.00 35.36
CA ASP A 87 12.24 4.62 34.30
C ASP A 87 13.69 4.50 34.83
N PRO A 88 14.59 3.77 34.15
CA PRO A 88 16.02 3.76 34.49
C PRO A 88 16.56 5.19 34.59
N GLY A 89 17.23 5.50 35.71
CA GLY A 89 17.73 6.86 35.99
C GLY A 89 16.79 7.75 36.81
N GLY A 90 15.53 7.33 37.07
CA GLY A 90 14.60 7.93 38.04
C GLY A 90 14.12 9.37 37.72
N ARG A 91 14.35 9.85 36.48
CA ARG A 91 13.94 11.18 36.05
C ARG A 91 12.57 11.23 35.35
N SER A 92 12.01 10.09 35.07
CA SER A 92 10.68 9.93 34.52
C SER A 92 10.02 8.66 35.04
N LEU A 93 8.69 8.60 34.89
CA LEU A 93 7.90 7.43 35.18
C LEU A 93 7.06 7.12 33.96
N THR A 94 6.99 5.86 33.58
CA THR A 94 6.16 5.38 32.49
C THR A 94 5.02 4.54 33.05
N GLY A 95 3.80 4.71 32.51
CA GLY A 95 2.62 3.99 32.97
C GLY A 95 1.55 3.89 31.89
N ARG A 96 0.85 2.74 31.86
CA ARG A 96 -0.32 2.52 31.01
C ARG A 96 -1.57 3.01 31.74
N VAL A 97 -2.16 4.08 31.23
CA VAL A 97 -3.44 4.63 31.74
C VAL A 97 -4.56 3.91 31.01
N THR A 98 -5.38 3.17 31.74
CA THR A 98 -6.51 2.39 31.23
C THR A 98 -7.85 3.03 31.56
N GLY A 99 -8.94 2.57 30.93
CA GLY A 99 -10.32 3.00 31.20
C GLY A 99 -10.63 4.42 30.68
N LEU A 100 -9.97 4.85 29.60
CA LEU A 100 -10.37 6.03 28.86
C LEU A 100 -11.80 5.84 28.32
N ARG A 101 -12.57 6.90 28.32
CA ARG A 101 -13.92 6.91 27.72
C ARG A 101 -13.81 7.40 26.28
N LEU A 102 -14.66 6.92 25.40
CA LEU A 102 -14.74 7.42 24.03
C LEU A 102 -14.85 8.96 24.00
N GLY A 103 -14.07 9.59 23.17
CA GLY A 103 -13.92 11.03 23.10
C GLY A 103 -12.83 11.58 24.03
N TRP A 104 -12.98 12.81 24.50
CA TRP A 104 -11.90 13.49 25.20
C TRP A 104 -11.81 13.10 26.69
N ASN A 105 -10.59 12.75 27.12
CA ASN A 105 -10.20 12.47 28.49
C ASN A 105 -9.06 13.44 28.89
N THR A 106 -8.88 13.71 30.19
CA THR A 106 -7.80 14.57 30.68
C THR A 106 -6.96 13.81 31.70
N VAL A 107 -5.68 13.63 31.38
CA VAL A 107 -4.68 13.12 32.33
C VAL A 107 -3.91 14.29 32.90
N ARG A 108 -3.79 14.34 34.23
CA ARG A 108 -3.04 15.36 34.97
C ARG A 108 -1.99 14.70 35.86
N ALA A 109 -0.76 15.21 35.76
CA ALA A 109 0.31 14.86 36.67
C ALA A 109 0.60 16.05 37.58
N ARG A 110 0.82 15.80 38.86
CA ARG A 110 1.23 16.79 39.86
C ARG A 110 2.38 16.22 40.68
N ALA A 111 3.40 17.02 40.87
CA ALA A 111 4.51 16.74 41.77
C ALA A 111 4.74 17.93 42.71
N ARG A 112 5.76 17.87 43.56
CA ARG A 112 6.01 18.90 44.56
C ARG A 112 6.16 20.31 44.00
N HIS A 113 6.82 20.45 42.85
CA HIS A 113 7.17 21.75 42.28
C HIS A 113 6.41 22.09 41.00
N GLY A 114 5.47 21.24 40.54
CA GLY A 114 4.74 21.54 39.34
C GLY A 114 3.58 20.61 39.00
N ALA A 115 2.86 20.98 37.95
CA ALA A 115 1.80 20.18 37.37
C ALA A 115 1.84 20.24 35.84
N ALA A 116 1.39 19.16 35.20
CA ALA A 116 1.20 19.04 33.76
C ALA A 116 -0.13 18.39 33.45
N SER A 117 -0.67 18.63 32.27
CA SER A 117 -1.86 17.91 31.79
C SER A 117 -1.76 17.65 30.28
N VAL A 118 -2.36 16.54 29.87
CA VAL A 118 -2.57 16.20 28.46
C VAL A 118 -4.03 15.82 28.26
N ARG A 119 -4.59 16.18 27.10
CA ARG A 119 -5.91 15.72 26.68
C ARG A 119 -5.74 14.60 25.67
N LEU A 120 -6.40 13.49 25.93
CA LEU A 120 -6.39 12.29 25.08
C LEU A 120 -7.76 12.15 24.44
N ARG A 121 -7.81 11.94 23.12
CA ARG A 121 -9.06 11.58 22.43
C ARG A 121 -9.02 10.11 22.10
N ASP A 122 -9.92 9.37 22.78
CA ASP A 122 -10.06 7.95 22.61
C ASP A 122 -11.10 7.58 21.55
N PHE A 123 -10.80 6.53 20.77
CA PHE A 123 -11.63 5.96 19.71
C PHE A 123 -11.87 4.47 20.00
N PRO A 124 -12.94 3.88 19.42
CA PRO A 124 -13.16 2.44 19.55
C PRO A 124 -11.98 1.63 19.01
N ILE A 125 -11.68 0.49 19.61
CA ILE A 125 -10.68 -0.46 19.07
C ILE A 125 -11.07 -0.99 17.68
N SER A 126 -12.36 -1.00 17.35
CA SER A 126 -12.85 -1.33 16.02
C SER A 126 -12.64 -0.21 14.99
N GLY A 127 -12.21 0.97 15.40
CA GLY A 127 -12.10 2.17 14.56
C GLY A 127 -13.48 2.77 14.19
N PRO A 128 -13.55 3.70 13.24
CA PRO A 128 -12.42 4.36 12.61
C PRO A 128 -11.93 5.55 13.46
N ILE A 129 -10.68 5.96 13.25
CA ILE A 129 -10.11 7.20 13.83
C ILE A 129 -10.26 8.36 12.83
N PHE A 130 -9.74 8.20 11.60
CA PHE A 130 -9.71 9.22 10.55
C PHE A 130 -10.04 8.72 9.14
N SER A 131 -10.12 7.41 8.92
CA SER A 131 -10.37 6.83 7.59
C SER A 131 -11.80 7.04 7.08
N GLY A 132 -12.69 7.59 7.91
CA GLY A 132 -14.10 7.78 7.59
C GLY A 132 -14.97 6.59 7.98
N PRO A 133 -16.29 6.64 7.72
CA PRO A 133 -17.19 5.56 8.11
C PRO A 133 -16.79 4.21 7.52
N HIS A 134 -16.89 3.17 8.33
CA HIS A 134 -16.67 1.79 7.87
C HIS A 134 -17.62 1.42 6.73
N GLN A 135 -17.05 0.84 5.69
CA GLN A 135 -17.81 0.37 4.53
C GLN A 135 -18.58 -0.91 4.87
N GLN A 136 -19.74 -1.06 4.23
CA GLN A 136 -20.63 -2.22 4.36
C GLN A 136 -21.09 -2.69 2.95
N PRO A 137 -21.40 -3.98 2.78
CA PRO A 137 -21.27 -5.08 3.74
C PRO A 137 -19.80 -5.41 4.04
N PHE A 138 -19.52 -6.06 5.18
CA PHE A 138 -18.18 -6.48 5.56
C PHE A 138 -18.20 -7.92 6.09
N LEU A 139 -17.36 -8.78 5.52
CA LEU A 139 -17.32 -10.21 5.80
C LEU A 139 -16.37 -10.52 6.95
N CYS A 140 -16.90 -11.06 8.06
CA CYS A 140 -16.11 -11.52 9.19
C CYS A 140 -15.50 -12.90 8.91
N THR A 141 -14.22 -13.07 9.16
CA THR A 141 -13.46 -14.32 8.97
C THR A 141 -12.74 -14.77 10.24
N THR A 142 -13.17 -14.29 11.42
CA THR A 142 -12.57 -14.59 12.73
C THR A 142 -12.47 -16.09 13.01
N GLU A 143 -13.48 -16.88 12.64
CA GLU A 143 -13.46 -18.34 12.84
C GLU A 143 -12.38 -19.02 12.02
N ARG A 144 -12.21 -18.60 10.75
CA ARG A 144 -11.14 -19.09 9.88
C ARG A 144 -9.77 -18.68 10.44
N GLY A 145 -9.67 -17.49 11.04
CA GLY A 145 -8.47 -17.02 11.75
C GLY A 145 -8.18 -17.73 13.06
N GLY A 146 -9.05 -18.66 13.49
CA GLY A 146 -8.91 -19.38 14.75
C GLY A 146 -9.17 -18.52 15.98
N LEU A 147 -10.01 -17.47 15.85
CA LEU A 147 -10.43 -16.56 16.91
C LEU A 147 -11.84 -16.87 17.43
N GLY A 148 -12.52 -17.89 16.87
CA GLY A 148 -13.92 -18.21 17.17
C GLY A 148 -14.90 -17.28 16.48
N GLN A 149 -16.17 -17.36 16.87
CA GLN A 149 -17.19 -16.46 16.38
C GLN A 149 -16.87 -15.01 16.77
N PRO A 150 -17.23 -14.01 15.92
CA PRO A 150 -17.07 -12.61 16.30
C PRO A 150 -17.97 -12.27 17.50
N LEU A 151 -17.60 -11.22 18.21
CA LEU A 151 -18.37 -10.69 19.32
C LEU A 151 -19.66 -10.02 18.82
N VAL A 152 -20.74 -10.17 19.58
CA VAL A 152 -21.98 -9.43 19.32
C VAL A 152 -21.73 -7.94 19.57
N ASP A 153 -21.99 -7.11 18.59
CA ASP A 153 -21.89 -5.66 18.68
C ASP A 153 -23.21 -4.93 18.39
N ASN A 154 -24.22 -5.67 17.90
CA ASN A 154 -25.56 -5.12 17.68
C ASN A 154 -26.65 -6.19 17.73
N HIS A 155 -27.91 -5.73 17.84
CA HIS A 155 -29.11 -6.56 17.78
C HIS A 155 -30.06 -6.10 16.65
N ASP A 156 -29.58 -5.23 15.75
CA ASP A 156 -30.35 -4.62 14.68
C ASP A 156 -30.27 -5.43 13.35
N GLY A 157 -29.65 -6.60 13.40
CA GLY A 157 -29.51 -7.46 12.22
C GLY A 157 -28.38 -7.06 11.27
N GLN A 158 -27.43 -6.23 11.72
CA GLN A 158 -26.35 -5.74 10.86
C GLN A 158 -25.10 -6.63 10.96
N GLY A 159 -24.59 -7.08 9.80
CA GLY A 159 -23.39 -7.91 9.75
C GLY A 159 -23.65 -9.40 9.91
N LEU A 160 -22.63 -10.12 10.39
CA LEU A 160 -22.66 -11.58 10.52
C LEU A 160 -23.50 -12.01 11.74
N ARG A 161 -24.31 -13.07 11.60
CA ARG A 161 -25.05 -13.69 12.72
C ARG A 161 -24.09 -14.35 13.69
N VAL A 162 -24.31 -14.12 14.97
CA VAL A 162 -23.60 -14.79 16.05
C VAL A 162 -24.56 -15.75 16.77
N PHE A 163 -24.10 -16.97 16.97
CA PHE A 163 -24.94 -18.06 17.51
C PHE A 163 -24.51 -18.40 18.94
N ALA A 164 -25.48 -18.78 19.76
CA ALA A 164 -25.20 -19.40 21.03
C ALA A 164 -24.40 -20.71 20.83
N VAL A 165 -23.52 -21.02 21.76
CA VAL A 165 -22.74 -22.27 21.78
C VAL A 165 -23.23 -23.19 22.89
N ASP A 166 -23.14 -24.49 22.68
CA ASP A 166 -23.41 -25.50 23.70
C ASP A 166 -22.22 -25.67 24.67
N ALA A 167 -22.33 -26.57 25.61
CA ALA A 167 -21.30 -26.86 26.60
C ALA A 167 -19.97 -27.38 25.99
N ASN A 168 -20.00 -27.85 24.73
CA ASN A 168 -18.82 -28.31 23.99
C ASN A 168 -18.24 -27.24 23.06
N GLY A 169 -18.83 -26.03 23.04
CA GLY A 169 -18.42 -24.93 22.17
C GLY A 169 -18.98 -25.03 20.77
N ALA A 170 -19.88 -25.96 20.44
CA ALA A 170 -20.50 -26.08 19.14
C ALA A 170 -21.65 -25.08 19.00
N LYS A 171 -21.78 -24.46 17.82
CA LYS A 171 -22.87 -23.54 17.53
C LYS A 171 -24.23 -24.24 17.62
N THR A 172 -25.16 -23.59 18.29
CA THR A 172 -26.57 -23.95 18.25
C THR A 172 -27.28 -23.22 17.11
N GLY A 173 -28.55 -23.54 16.85
CA GLY A 173 -29.36 -22.81 15.89
C GLY A 173 -29.86 -21.45 16.39
N GLN A 174 -29.60 -21.08 17.66
CA GLN A 174 -30.10 -19.86 18.27
C GLN A 174 -29.20 -18.67 17.95
N VAL A 175 -29.70 -17.66 17.23
CA VAL A 175 -29.01 -16.38 17.04
C VAL A 175 -29.10 -15.56 18.33
N ILE A 176 -27.97 -15.08 18.84
CA ILE A 176 -27.86 -14.23 20.01
C ILE A 176 -27.56 -12.76 19.72
N GLY A 177 -27.26 -12.44 18.47
CA GLY A 177 -26.99 -11.09 18.01
C GLY A 177 -26.26 -11.11 16.67
N TRP A 178 -25.72 -9.97 16.29
CA TRP A 178 -24.97 -9.79 15.05
C TRP A 178 -23.64 -9.09 15.33
N SER A 179 -22.70 -9.26 14.42
CA SER A 179 -21.41 -8.57 14.41
C SER A 179 -21.21 -7.84 13.10
N ARG A 180 -21.22 -6.52 13.15
CA ARG A 180 -20.94 -5.63 12.04
C ARG A 180 -19.45 -5.31 11.92
N ASP A 181 -18.80 -5.17 13.08
CA ASP A 181 -17.40 -4.74 13.17
C ASP A 181 -16.42 -5.91 13.38
N CYS A 182 -16.90 -7.15 13.35
CA CYS A 182 -16.09 -8.36 13.37
C CYS A 182 -15.09 -8.45 14.54
N GLY A 183 -15.41 -7.85 15.68
CA GLY A 183 -14.57 -7.88 16.87
C GLY A 183 -14.40 -9.33 17.38
N ALA A 184 -13.22 -9.68 17.91
CA ALA A 184 -12.95 -10.98 18.53
C ALA A 184 -12.12 -10.83 19.79
N SER A 185 -12.28 -11.77 20.72
CA SER A 185 -11.44 -11.84 21.91
C SER A 185 -10.00 -12.15 21.54
N THR A 186 -9.05 -11.56 22.29
CA THR A 186 -7.63 -11.87 22.15
C THR A 186 -7.34 -13.31 22.54
N VAL A 187 -6.56 -14.01 21.71
CA VAL A 187 -6.10 -15.39 21.93
C VAL A 187 -4.57 -15.40 21.95
N VAL A 188 -4.00 -16.06 22.95
CA VAL A 188 -2.56 -16.26 23.07
C VAL A 188 -2.25 -17.74 23.01
N ASP A 189 -1.33 -18.13 22.13
CA ASP A 189 -0.79 -19.46 22.02
C ASP A 189 0.74 -19.47 21.94
N TYR A 190 1.34 -20.65 22.12
CA TYR A 190 2.78 -20.84 22.06
C TYR A 190 3.11 -21.88 21.00
N LEU A 191 4.11 -21.55 20.18
CA LEU A 191 4.63 -22.43 19.14
C LEU A 191 6.12 -22.62 19.35
N TYR A 192 6.68 -23.73 18.88
CA TYR A 192 8.10 -23.92 18.82
C TYR A 192 8.56 -24.18 17.38
N ARG A 193 9.77 -23.76 17.08
CA ARG A 193 10.43 -24.10 15.82
C ARG A 193 11.09 -25.45 15.97
N SER A 194 10.75 -26.40 15.08
CA SER A 194 11.41 -27.71 15.04
C SER A 194 12.78 -27.62 14.33
N THR A 195 13.67 -28.55 14.59
CA THR A 195 14.94 -28.70 13.86
C THR A 195 14.74 -28.94 12.36
N GLY A 196 13.55 -29.42 11.97
CA GLY A 196 13.12 -29.51 10.57
C GLY A 196 12.58 -28.20 9.98
N GLY A 197 12.65 -27.09 10.71
CA GLY A 197 12.28 -25.77 10.20
C GLY A 197 10.79 -25.46 10.21
N GLN A 198 9.94 -26.21 10.90
CA GLN A 198 8.49 -25.99 10.97
C GLN A 198 8.09 -25.43 12.33
N PHE A 199 7.13 -24.52 12.37
CA PHE A 199 6.47 -24.09 13.60
C PHE A 199 5.37 -25.09 13.96
N LYS A 200 5.40 -25.56 15.20
CA LYS A 200 4.45 -26.54 15.76
C LYS A 200 3.89 -26.03 17.08
N PRO A 201 2.66 -26.41 17.46
CA PRO A 201 2.12 -26.09 18.78
C PRO A 201 3.04 -26.61 19.88
N LEU A 202 3.33 -25.79 20.90
CA LEU A 202 4.05 -26.22 22.09
C LEU A 202 3.13 -27.10 22.92
N PRO A 203 3.62 -28.25 23.49
CA PRO A 203 2.82 -29.07 24.39
C PRO A 203 2.16 -28.27 25.52
N ALA A 204 0.88 -28.54 25.79
CA ALA A 204 0.09 -27.79 26.78
C ALA A 204 0.65 -27.90 28.19
N ASP A 205 1.31 -29.02 28.51
CA ASP A 205 1.98 -29.24 29.79
C ASP A 205 3.33 -28.50 29.89
N GLY A 206 3.75 -27.80 28.84
CA GLY A 206 5.00 -27.07 28.80
C GLY A 206 6.25 -27.94 28.65
N SER A 207 6.09 -29.23 28.38
CA SER A 207 7.21 -30.17 28.21
C SER A 207 8.06 -29.77 26.99
N ARG A 208 9.36 -30.05 27.07
CA ARG A 208 10.33 -29.75 26.00
C ARG A 208 10.20 -30.76 24.86
N PRO A 209 9.86 -30.34 23.64
CA PRO A 209 9.87 -31.21 22.48
C PRO A 209 11.27 -31.69 22.13
N ALA A 210 11.38 -32.96 21.69
CA ALA A 210 12.66 -33.57 21.34
C ALA A 210 13.35 -32.92 20.14
N ASP A 211 12.54 -32.34 19.21
CA ASP A 211 12.98 -31.67 18.01
C ASP A 211 12.95 -30.13 18.13
N LEU A 212 12.94 -29.58 19.34
CA LEU A 212 12.99 -28.14 19.58
C LEU A 212 14.33 -27.54 19.10
N ALA A 213 14.24 -26.61 18.14
CA ALA A 213 15.40 -25.86 17.66
C ALA A 213 15.84 -24.78 18.67
N ARG A 214 17.06 -24.30 18.50
CA ARG A 214 17.60 -23.12 19.18
C ARG A 214 17.96 -22.07 18.16
N THR A 215 17.93 -20.80 18.57
CA THR A 215 18.35 -19.68 17.72
C THR A 215 19.26 -18.73 18.49
N THR A 216 20.09 -17.98 17.76
CA THR A 216 20.95 -16.95 18.32
C THR A 216 20.49 -15.56 17.86
N THR A 217 20.08 -14.76 18.81
CA THR A 217 19.60 -13.39 18.60
C THR A 217 20.71 -12.43 18.19
N LEU A 218 20.38 -11.23 17.72
CA LEU A 218 21.37 -10.22 17.32
C LEU A 218 22.29 -9.76 18.47
N ASP A 219 21.82 -9.82 19.70
CA ASP A 219 22.58 -9.52 20.92
C ASP A 219 23.40 -10.72 21.44
N GLY A 220 23.50 -11.80 20.65
CA GLY A 220 24.36 -12.94 20.88
C GLY A 220 23.81 -13.98 21.86
N ARG A 221 22.57 -13.85 22.33
CA ARG A 221 21.95 -14.84 23.21
C ARG A 221 21.44 -16.04 22.41
N THR A 222 21.83 -17.25 22.82
CA THR A 222 21.30 -18.50 22.24
C THR A 222 20.19 -19.04 23.12
N VAL A 223 18.97 -19.07 22.60
CA VAL A 223 17.74 -19.43 23.32
C VAL A 223 16.97 -20.55 22.62
N ASP A 224 16.07 -21.19 23.35
CA ASP A 224 15.09 -22.11 22.75
C ASP A 224 14.18 -21.36 21.80
N TYR A 225 13.97 -21.88 20.58
CA TYR A 225 13.15 -21.21 19.60
C TYR A 225 11.67 -21.52 19.83
N VAL A 226 11.16 -20.95 20.91
CA VAL A 226 9.73 -20.91 21.25
C VAL A 226 9.25 -19.48 21.03
N VAL A 227 8.05 -19.34 20.49
CA VAL A 227 7.39 -18.04 20.25
C VAL A 227 6.06 -17.97 20.98
N ARG A 228 5.77 -16.83 21.60
CA ARG A 228 4.45 -16.42 22.02
C ARG A 228 3.78 -15.74 20.84
N ARG A 229 2.58 -16.19 20.48
CA ARG A 229 1.76 -15.57 19.45
C ARG A 229 0.46 -15.09 20.05
N GLU A 230 0.22 -13.80 19.94
CA GLU A 230 -1.05 -13.18 20.27
C GLU A 230 -1.81 -12.84 18.98
N ARG A 231 -3.13 -13.04 19.00
CA ARG A 231 -4.03 -12.70 17.89
C ARG A 231 -5.32 -12.12 18.42
N GLY A 232 -5.93 -11.20 17.71
CA GLY A 232 -7.19 -10.56 18.04
C GLY A 232 -7.66 -9.69 16.85
N THR A 233 -8.46 -8.68 17.14
CA THR A 233 -8.97 -7.74 16.11
C THR A 233 -8.74 -6.29 16.50
N ILE A 234 -8.28 -5.51 15.53
CA ILE A 234 -8.09 -4.05 15.62
C ILE A 234 -8.58 -3.43 14.32
N ASN A 235 -9.32 -2.34 14.40
CA ASN A 235 -9.90 -1.64 13.23
C ASN A 235 -10.70 -2.59 12.31
N ARG A 236 -11.42 -3.54 12.88
CA ARG A 236 -12.15 -4.66 12.23
C ARG A 236 -11.26 -5.77 11.65
N PHE A 237 -9.95 -5.59 11.52
CA PHE A 237 -9.04 -6.58 10.96
C PHE A 237 -8.39 -7.45 12.03
N MET A 238 -7.99 -8.66 11.64
CA MET A 238 -7.25 -9.54 12.52
C MET A 238 -5.78 -9.11 12.59
N TYR A 239 -5.22 -9.10 13.82
CA TYR A 239 -3.81 -8.82 14.04
C TYR A 239 -3.08 -9.99 14.69
N SER A 240 -1.76 -9.96 14.64
CA SER A 240 -0.89 -10.85 15.42
C SER A 240 0.35 -10.12 15.93
N PHE A 241 0.73 -10.42 17.19
CA PHE A 241 2.05 -10.12 17.76
C PHE A 241 2.77 -11.42 18.04
N THR A 242 3.99 -11.57 17.53
CA THR A 242 4.78 -12.79 17.73
C THR A 242 6.18 -12.40 18.18
N MET A 243 6.68 -13.05 19.24
CA MET A 243 8.02 -12.81 19.77
C MET A 243 8.59 -14.07 20.43
N LEU A 244 9.90 -14.12 20.60
CA LEU A 244 10.56 -15.22 21.32
C LEU A 244 10.10 -15.26 22.78
N ALA A 245 9.78 -16.48 23.25
CA ALA A 245 9.37 -16.81 24.62
C ALA A 245 10.00 -18.14 25.03
N PRO A 246 11.31 -18.17 25.36
CA PRO A 246 12.04 -19.40 25.68
C PRO A 246 11.41 -20.19 26.85
N LEU A 247 11.67 -21.50 26.90
CA LEU A 247 11.21 -22.34 28.00
C LEU A 247 11.85 -21.92 29.33
N GLY A 248 11.07 -21.97 30.41
CA GLY A 248 11.53 -21.62 31.76
C GLY A 248 11.42 -20.13 32.13
N GLU A 249 11.02 -19.25 31.21
CA GLU A 249 10.64 -17.87 31.52
C GLU A 249 9.23 -17.83 32.14
N ASP A 250 9.00 -16.85 33.03
CA ASP A 250 7.69 -16.65 33.65
C ASP A 250 6.67 -16.14 32.64
N ARG A 251 5.89 -17.05 32.09
CA ARG A 251 4.83 -16.77 31.11
C ARG A 251 3.69 -15.93 31.67
N ALA A 252 3.53 -15.88 32.99
CA ALA A 252 2.45 -15.12 33.63
C ALA A 252 2.73 -13.60 33.64
N HIS A 253 3.99 -13.21 33.57
CA HIS A 253 4.40 -11.82 33.65
C HIS A 253 4.80 -11.21 32.27
N GLN A 254 4.45 -11.83 31.15
CA GLN A 254 4.73 -11.33 29.78
C GLN A 254 6.18 -10.84 29.63
N ASN A 255 7.13 -11.60 30.21
CA ASN A 255 8.52 -11.17 30.17
C ASN A 255 9.06 -11.31 28.75
N ASP A 256 9.34 -10.16 28.14
CA ASP A 256 9.98 -10.00 26.83
C ASP A 256 11.47 -10.36 26.89
N GLY A 257 11.83 -11.34 27.73
CA GLY A 257 13.22 -11.64 28.07
C GLY A 257 14.14 -11.99 26.91
N ALA A 258 13.58 -12.45 25.79
CA ALA A 258 14.33 -12.73 24.58
C ALA A 258 14.06 -11.72 23.45
N TRP A 259 13.17 -10.74 23.65
CA TRP A 259 12.95 -9.65 22.71
C TRP A 259 14.15 -8.69 22.76
N ASN A 260 14.70 -8.37 21.58
CA ASN A 260 15.83 -7.46 21.43
C ASN A 260 15.40 -5.97 21.32
N ARG A 261 14.15 -5.64 21.66
CA ARG A 261 13.49 -4.33 21.56
C ARG A 261 13.35 -3.76 20.14
N ARG A 262 13.49 -4.59 19.13
CA ARG A 262 13.28 -4.23 17.74
C ARG A 262 12.03 -4.92 17.21
N VAL A 263 11.33 -4.26 16.30
CA VAL A 263 10.09 -4.74 15.70
C VAL A 263 10.22 -4.83 14.18
N ILE A 264 9.75 -5.91 13.60
CA ILE A 264 9.39 -5.99 12.19
C ILE A 264 7.89 -5.78 12.07
N TYR A 265 7.46 -4.78 11.32
CA TYR A 265 6.10 -4.71 10.82
C TYR A 265 6.05 -5.40 9.47
N HIS A 266 5.45 -6.59 9.42
CA HIS A 266 5.34 -7.37 8.20
C HIS A 266 4.10 -6.96 7.42
N PHE A 267 4.30 -6.47 6.18
CA PHE A 267 3.27 -6.04 5.26
C PHE A 267 3.13 -7.05 4.13
N ASP A 268 1.94 -7.61 3.91
CA ASP A 268 1.70 -8.52 2.80
C ASP A 268 1.22 -7.79 1.54
N GLY A 269 1.60 -8.37 0.38
CA GLY A 269 1.16 -7.93 -0.94
C GLY A 269 -0.16 -8.55 -1.37
N GLY A 270 -0.38 -8.60 -2.68
CA GLY A 270 -1.59 -9.08 -3.35
C GLY A 270 -2.44 -7.95 -3.92
N VAL A 271 -3.56 -8.30 -4.53
CA VAL A 271 -4.54 -7.36 -5.11
C VAL A 271 -5.93 -7.72 -4.64
N GLY A 272 -6.44 -7.00 -3.65
CA GLY A 272 -7.81 -7.15 -3.14
C GLY A 272 -8.64 -5.88 -3.33
N ILE A 273 -9.95 -6.00 -3.26
CA ILE A 273 -10.87 -4.88 -3.40
C ILE A 273 -11.77 -4.66 -2.19
N GLY A 274 -11.40 -5.21 -1.04
CA GLY A 274 -12.06 -4.92 0.23
C GLY A 274 -13.29 -5.78 0.54
N HIS A 275 -14.09 -5.32 1.49
CA HIS A 275 -15.29 -5.97 2.03
C HIS A 275 -15.10 -7.19 2.89
N THR A 276 -13.87 -7.57 3.19
CA THR A 276 -13.57 -8.73 4.01
C THR A 276 -12.58 -8.39 5.11
N GLN A 277 -12.62 -9.15 6.19
CA GLN A 277 -11.62 -9.12 7.26
C GLN A 277 -10.28 -9.75 6.82
N GLY A 278 -10.28 -10.48 5.70
CA GLY A 278 -9.12 -11.17 5.15
C GLY A 278 -8.73 -12.45 5.87
N SER A 279 -7.56 -12.96 5.55
CA SER A 279 -6.99 -14.20 6.12
C SER A 279 -5.64 -13.94 6.76
N LEU A 280 -5.41 -14.55 7.94
CA LEU A 280 -4.11 -14.52 8.59
C LEU A 280 -3.09 -15.36 7.80
N SER A 281 -1.93 -14.78 7.49
CA SER A 281 -0.80 -15.45 6.86
C SER A 281 0.10 -16.09 7.91
N GLY A 282 0.35 -17.39 7.79
CA GLY A 282 1.29 -18.10 8.66
C GLY A 282 2.70 -17.50 8.59
N ASP A 283 3.20 -17.27 7.37
CA ASP A 283 4.53 -16.72 7.13
C ASP A 283 4.63 -15.25 7.55
N GLY A 284 3.56 -14.46 7.34
CA GLY A 284 3.49 -13.08 7.81
C GLY A 284 3.53 -12.96 9.34
N MET A 285 2.79 -13.81 10.06
CA MET A 285 2.79 -13.83 11.53
C MET A 285 4.07 -14.40 12.13
N LEU A 286 4.65 -15.43 11.49
CA LEU A 286 5.79 -16.21 11.99
C LEU A 286 7.05 -15.92 11.15
N TYR A 287 7.30 -14.65 10.88
CA TYR A 287 8.38 -14.19 10.01
C TYR A 287 9.77 -14.57 10.57
N ASP A 288 10.26 -15.76 10.15
CA ASP A 288 11.46 -16.40 10.65
C ASP A 288 12.74 -15.54 10.55
N PRO A 289 12.99 -14.76 9.45
CA PRO A 289 14.18 -13.91 9.38
C PRO A 289 14.28 -12.91 10.53
N GLY A 290 13.16 -12.43 11.06
CA GLY A 290 13.12 -11.53 12.21
C GLY A 290 13.09 -12.27 13.55
N LEU A 291 12.19 -13.22 13.72
CA LEU A 291 12.02 -13.96 14.97
C LEU A 291 13.30 -14.68 15.39
N SER A 292 14.01 -15.31 14.44
CA SER A 292 15.29 -15.97 14.71
C SER A 292 16.37 -15.02 15.25
N LYS A 293 16.23 -13.72 15.03
CA LYS A 293 17.15 -12.67 15.46
C LYS A 293 16.68 -11.92 16.71
N GLY A 294 15.54 -12.30 17.28
CA GLY A 294 14.98 -11.70 18.48
C GLY A 294 14.10 -10.46 18.25
N TYR A 295 13.72 -10.16 17.00
CA TYR A 295 12.69 -9.16 16.74
C TYR A 295 11.32 -9.66 17.20
N ALA A 296 10.47 -8.75 17.63
CA ALA A 296 9.03 -9.00 17.62
C ALA A 296 8.50 -8.77 16.21
N VAL A 297 7.44 -9.47 15.83
CA VAL A 297 6.76 -9.32 14.53
C VAL A 297 5.34 -8.85 14.77
N ILE A 298 4.98 -7.74 14.14
CA ILE A 298 3.62 -7.21 14.04
C ILE A 298 3.07 -7.57 12.67
N TYR A 299 1.84 -8.06 12.62
CA TYR A 299 1.12 -8.37 11.39
C TYR A 299 -0.35 -8.01 11.55
N SER A 300 -1.00 -7.61 10.44
CA SER A 300 -2.46 -7.43 10.39
C SER A 300 -3.01 -7.77 9.01
N THR A 301 -4.19 -8.35 8.96
CA THR A 301 -4.91 -8.56 7.69
C THR A 301 -5.35 -7.22 7.06
N GLY A 302 -5.48 -6.16 7.85
CA GLY A 302 -5.75 -4.81 7.35
C GLY A 302 -4.53 -4.07 6.80
N THR A 303 -3.33 -4.65 6.94
CA THR A 303 -2.10 -4.22 6.27
C THR A 303 -1.63 -5.25 5.24
N ARG A 304 -2.59 -5.88 4.58
CA ARG A 304 -2.41 -6.81 3.48
C ARG A 304 -3.19 -6.32 2.27
N THR A 305 -2.51 -6.01 1.17
CA THR A 305 -3.19 -5.49 -0.02
C THR A 305 -4.01 -6.53 -0.78
N ASP A 306 -3.82 -7.81 -0.48
CA ASP A 306 -4.71 -8.89 -0.89
C ASP A 306 -6.09 -8.83 -0.21
N THR A 307 -6.18 -8.19 0.96
CA THR A 307 -7.45 -7.93 1.63
C THR A 307 -8.14 -6.70 1.06
N HIS A 308 -7.41 -5.59 0.90
CA HIS A 308 -7.92 -4.33 0.35
C HIS A 308 -6.78 -3.38 -0.04
N TYR A 309 -7.10 -2.44 -0.96
CA TYR A 309 -6.17 -1.40 -1.39
C TYR A 309 -6.47 0.00 -0.83
N ASN A 310 -7.36 0.12 0.13
CA ASN A 310 -7.60 1.39 0.81
C ASN A 310 -6.47 1.68 1.81
N LEU A 311 -5.37 2.25 1.32
CA LEU A 311 -4.18 2.51 2.14
C LEU A 311 -4.40 3.61 3.21
N ILE A 312 -5.54 4.29 3.23
CA ILE A 312 -5.92 5.15 4.34
C ILE A 312 -6.44 4.30 5.51
N VAL A 313 -7.31 3.32 5.23
CA VAL A 313 -7.77 2.34 6.23
C VAL A 313 -6.61 1.47 6.70
N GLY A 314 -5.76 1.00 5.77
CA GLY A 314 -4.58 0.21 6.09
C GLY A 314 -3.58 0.97 6.97
N GLY A 315 -3.34 2.25 6.67
CA GLY A 315 -2.45 3.11 7.48
C GLY A 315 -3.01 3.40 8.88
N GLU A 316 -4.32 3.61 9.00
CA GLU A 316 -5.00 3.71 10.28
C GLU A 316 -4.85 2.41 11.09
N THR A 317 -5.09 1.27 10.44
CA THR A 317 -4.90 -0.05 11.06
C THR A 317 -3.45 -0.26 11.51
N ALA A 318 -2.48 0.18 10.70
CA ALA A 318 -1.06 0.08 11.06
C ALA A 318 -0.73 0.90 12.31
N LEU A 319 -1.27 2.11 12.41
CA LEU A 319 -1.09 2.98 13.58
C LEU A 319 -1.70 2.35 14.84
N MET A 320 -2.96 1.90 14.77
CA MET A 320 -3.67 1.32 15.90
C MET A 320 -3.02 -0.01 16.36
N THR A 321 -2.54 -0.81 15.43
CA THR A 321 -1.87 -2.08 15.75
C THR A 321 -0.52 -1.85 16.44
N LYS A 322 0.28 -0.87 15.97
CA LYS A 322 1.54 -0.48 16.63
C LYS A 322 1.28 0.17 17.97
N GLU A 323 0.24 0.99 18.11
CA GLU A 323 -0.22 1.56 19.38
C GLU A 323 -0.45 0.46 20.42
N ARG A 324 -1.26 -0.54 20.07
CA ARG A 324 -1.57 -1.68 20.95
C ARG A 324 -0.31 -2.45 21.36
N PHE A 325 0.59 -2.71 20.42
CA PHE A 325 1.88 -3.35 20.71
C PHE A 325 2.69 -2.55 21.74
N ILE A 326 2.78 -1.23 21.59
CA ILE A 326 3.52 -0.35 22.50
C ILE A 326 2.88 -0.33 23.90
N GLU A 327 1.58 -0.37 24.01
CA GLU A 327 0.85 -0.39 25.29
C GLU A 327 1.08 -1.67 26.06
N GLU A 328 1.27 -2.79 25.38
CA GLU A 328 1.47 -4.09 26.01
C GLU A 328 2.94 -4.42 26.30
N HIS A 329 3.84 -4.05 25.37
CA HIS A 329 5.23 -4.48 25.40
C HIS A 329 6.23 -3.32 25.59
N GLY A 330 5.75 -2.07 25.56
CA GLY A 330 6.60 -0.88 25.63
C GLY A 330 7.12 -0.42 24.28
N VAL A 331 7.79 0.75 24.29
CA VAL A 331 8.29 1.39 23.08
C VAL A 331 9.47 0.59 22.51
N PRO A 332 9.42 0.15 21.24
CA PRO A 332 10.57 -0.46 20.59
C PRO A 332 11.68 0.57 20.36
N ASP A 333 12.92 0.08 20.21
CA ASP A 333 14.03 0.94 19.79
C ASP A 333 13.79 1.45 18.38
N TYR A 334 13.34 0.57 17.48
CA TYR A 334 12.84 0.95 16.16
C TYR A 334 11.90 -0.15 15.58
N THR A 335 11.13 0.25 14.58
CA THR A 335 10.27 -0.62 13.78
C THR A 335 10.73 -0.58 12.33
N VAL A 336 11.07 -1.73 11.75
CA VAL A 336 11.38 -1.84 10.31
C VAL A 336 10.20 -2.46 9.57
N GLY A 337 9.76 -1.81 8.49
CA GLY A 337 8.80 -2.39 7.54
C GLY A 337 9.50 -3.43 6.66
N VAL A 338 8.87 -4.58 6.47
CA VAL A 338 9.32 -5.61 5.52
C VAL A 338 8.10 -6.12 4.77
N GLY A 339 8.27 -6.41 3.49
CA GLY A 339 7.21 -7.01 2.70
C GLY A 339 7.29 -6.66 1.22
N GLY A 340 6.69 -7.51 0.39
CA GLY A 340 6.80 -7.46 -1.05
C GLY A 340 5.53 -6.96 -1.76
N SER A 341 5.69 -6.52 -3.02
CA SER A 341 4.57 -6.09 -3.88
C SER A 341 3.76 -4.96 -3.24
N GLY A 342 2.47 -5.16 -3.01
CA GLY A 342 1.66 -4.21 -2.23
C GLY A 342 2.20 -3.96 -0.82
N GLY A 343 2.92 -4.90 -0.21
CA GLY A 343 3.64 -4.71 1.05
C GLY A 343 4.80 -3.70 0.93
N GLY A 344 5.44 -3.64 -0.22
CA GLY A 344 6.42 -2.60 -0.56
C GLY A 344 5.76 -1.24 -0.73
N ILE A 345 4.65 -1.18 -1.47
CA ILE A 345 3.83 0.06 -1.63
C ILE A 345 3.48 0.64 -0.26
N GLN A 346 2.99 -0.20 0.66
CA GLN A 346 2.61 0.24 2.00
C GLN A 346 3.76 0.92 2.74
N GLN A 347 4.98 0.41 2.62
CA GLN A 347 6.15 0.98 3.27
C GLN A 347 6.47 2.39 2.76
N TYR A 348 6.40 2.63 1.44
CA TYR A 348 6.57 3.97 0.88
C TYR A 348 5.43 4.92 1.29
N ILE A 349 4.17 4.48 1.17
CA ILE A 349 3.01 5.30 1.50
C ILE A 349 2.92 5.58 3.02
N TYR A 350 3.18 4.58 3.88
CA TYR A 350 3.11 4.79 5.33
C TYR A 350 4.33 5.54 5.86
N GLY A 351 5.51 5.32 5.28
CA GLY A 351 6.70 6.13 5.55
C GLY A 351 6.48 7.60 5.21
N GLN A 352 5.88 7.89 4.04
CA GLN A 352 5.49 9.24 3.64
C GLN A 352 4.46 9.89 4.56
N ASN A 353 3.38 9.17 4.88
CA ASN A 353 2.22 9.77 5.54
C ASN A 353 2.32 9.77 7.07
N TYR A 354 3.00 8.81 7.64
CA TYR A 354 3.02 8.59 9.09
C TYR A 354 4.43 8.55 9.69
N GLY A 355 5.47 8.31 8.86
CA GLY A 355 6.86 8.25 9.30
C GLY A 355 7.07 7.25 10.43
N THR A 356 7.87 7.62 11.42
CA THR A 356 8.24 6.78 12.58
C THR A 356 7.05 6.36 13.46
N ARG A 357 5.88 6.94 13.25
CA ARG A 357 4.64 6.47 13.93
C ARG A 357 4.24 5.05 13.50
N VAL A 358 4.59 4.65 12.27
CA VAL A 358 4.37 3.29 11.76
C VAL A 358 5.70 2.56 11.62
N ILE A 359 6.64 3.10 10.83
CA ILE A 359 7.93 2.49 10.56
C ILE A 359 9.07 3.51 10.66
N ASP A 360 10.17 3.10 11.26
CA ASP A 360 11.39 3.90 11.41
C ASP A 360 12.40 3.62 10.27
N ALA A 361 12.21 2.49 9.57
CA ALA A 361 13.03 2.03 8.47
C ALA A 361 12.20 1.14 7.52
N ALA A 362 12.63 0.95 6.28
CA ALA A 362 11.92 0.16 5.28
C ALA A 362 12.84 -0.77 4.50
N ILE A 363 12.38 -2.00 4.28
CA ILE A 363 12.95 -2.98 3.34
C ILE A 363 11.84 -3.41 2.37
N PRO A 364 11.41 -2.52 1.47
CA PRO A 364 10.41 -2.87 0.47
C PRO A 364 10.99 -3.87 -0.54
N GLN A 365 10.20 -4.89 -0.85
CA GLN A 365 10.54 -5.93 -1.81
C GLN A 365 9.59 -5.84 -3.00
N TYR A 366 10.10 -5.89 -4.22
CA TYR A 366 9.27 -5.85 -5.43
C TYR A 366 8.25 -4.69 -5.43
N SER A 367 8.62 -3.55 -4.90
CA SER A 367 7.72 -2.43 -4.68
C SER A 367 7.25 -1.77 -5.98
N TYR A 368 6.19 -1.00 -5.86
CA TYR A 368 5.72 0.03 -6.78
C TYR A 368 5.58 1.35 -6.00
N PRO A 369 5.66 2.51 -6.65
CA PRO A 369 5.55 3.78 -5.92
C PRO A 369 4.19 3.93 -5.23
N ASP A 370 3.13 3.56 -5.92
CA ASP A 370 1.76 3.53 -5.40
C ASP A 370 0.84 2.76 -6.34
N MET A 371 -0.34 2.38 -5.84
CA MET A 371 -1.31 1.61 -6.60
C MET A 371 -1.97 2.41 -7.73
N VAL A 372 -2.11 3.72 -7.57
CA VAL A 372 -2.76 4.56 -8.59
C VAL A 372 -1.89 4.63 -9.84
N THR A 373 -0.59 4.89 -9.66
CA THR A 373 0.41 4.87 -10.76
C THR A 373 0.40 3.52 -11.47
N GLN A 374 0.37 2.43 -10.70
CA GLN A 374 0.34 1.07 -11.25
C GLN A 374 -0.91 0.84 -12.10
N THR A 375 -2.10 1.15 -11.57
CA THR A 375 -3.38 0.92 -12.25
C THR A 375 -3.52 1.73 -13.54
N ILE A 376 -2.92 2.91 -13.60
CA ILE A 376 -3.02 3.78 -14.78
C ILE A 376 -2.41 3.12 -16.03
N HIS A 377 -1.21 2.56 -15.95
CA HIS A 377 -0.59 1.93 -17.13
C HIS A 377 -1.06 0.51 -17.35
N VAL A 378 -1.41 -0.22 -16.28
CA VAL A 378 -2.02 -1.54 -16.39
C VAL A 378 -3.38 -1.48 -17.09
N GLY A 379 -4.16 -0.46 -16.82
CA GLY A 379 -5.43 -0.24 -17.52
C GLY A 379 -5.32 -0.01 -19.04
N ASP A 380 -4.11 0.25 -19.54
CA ASP A 380 -3.87 0.32 -20.99
C ASP A 380 -3.60 -1.06 -21.62
N CYS A 381 -3.22 -2.06 -20.82
CA CYS A 381 -2.72 -3.35 -21.31
C CYS A 381 -3.71 -4.09 -22.23
N GLU A 382 -4.92 -4.41 -21.75
CA GLU A 382 -5.91 -5.10 -22.58
C GLU A 382 -6.36 -4.28 -23.79
N LEU A 383 -6.40 -2.96 -23.67
CA LEU A 383 -6.72 -2.08 -24.79
C LEU A 383 -5.68 -2.22 -25.92
N LEU A 384 -4.41 -2.22 -25.58
CA LEU A 384 -3.31 -2.37 -26.54
C LEU A 384 -3.22 -3.79 -27.10
N GLU A 385 -3.38 -4.80 -26.23
CA GLU A 385 -3.40 -6.20 -26.67
C GLU A 385 -4.59 -6.49 -27.56
N HIS A 386 -5.80 -5.99 -27.24
CA HIS A 386 -6.97 -6.11 -28.12
C HIS A 386 -6.72 -5.43 -29.48
N TYR A 387 -6.06 -4.27 -29.50
CA TYR A 387 -5.71 -3.63 -30.77
C TYR A 387 -4.80 -4.53 -31.60
N MET A 388 -3.74 -5.08 -31.02
CA MET A 388 -2.74 -5.91 -31.73
C MET A 388 -3.30 -7.29 -32.13
N ASP A 389 -4.11 -7.92 -31.27
CA ASP A 389 -4.60 -9.28 -31.49
C ASP A 389 -5.88 -9.35 -32.32
N VAL A 390 -6.72 -8.29 -32.29
CA VAL A 390 -8.06 -8.31 -32.90
C VAL A 390 -8.16 -7.22 -33.97
N THR A 391 -7.89 -5.98 -33.61
CA THR A 391 -8.18 -4.84 -34.50
C THR A 391 -7.18 -4.74 -35.66
N ASP A 392 -5.89 -4.93 -35.40
CA ASP A 392 -4.79 -4.89 -36.36
C ASP A 392 -4.08 -6.26 -36.51
N ALA A 393 -4.81 -7.34 -36.29
CA ALA A 393 -4.30 -8.72 -36.28
C ALA A 393 -3.62 -9.17 -37.57
N ALA A 394 -3.93 -8.53 -38.70
CA ALA A 394 -3.31 -8.79 -39.98
C ALA A 394 -1.88 -8.20 -40.09
N ASN A 395 -1.51 -7.26 -39.22
CA ASN A 395 -0.22 -6.61 -39.25
C ASN A 395 0.91 -7.55 -38.80
N PRO A 396 1.89 -7.86 -39.66
CA PRO A 396 2.96 -8.78 -39.32
C PRO A 396 3.87 -8.26 -38.19
N THR A 397 3.85 -6.97 -37.89
CA THR A 397 4.64 -6.36 -36.81
C THR A 397 4.32 -7.00 -35.46
N TRP A 398 3.03 -7.25 -35.17
CA TRP A 398 2.57 -7.78 -33.89
C TRP A 398 2.72 -9.29 -33.75
N LYS A 399 3.01 -9.99 -34.82
CA LYS A 399 3.32 -11.44 -34.80
C LYS A 399 4.68 -11.72 -34.16
N LYS A 400 5.59 -10.75 -34.23
CA LYS A 400 6.83 -10.77 -33.44
C LYS A 400 6.52 -10.12 -32.08
N TRP A 401 6.47 -10.95 -31.04
CA TRP A 401 6.03 -10.50 -29.71
C TRP A 401 6.90 -9.40 -29.13
N THR A 402 8.22 -9.47 -29.30
CA THR A 402 9.16 -8.42 -28.85
C THR A 402 8.84 -7.03 -29.42
N ASN A 403 8.13 -6.93 -30.55
CA ASN A 403 7.72 -5.62 -31.11
C ASN A 403 6.55 -4.99 -30.32
N ARG A 404 5.81 -5.75 -29.51
CA ARG A 404 4.66 -5.21 -28.74
C ARG A 404 5.11 -4.23 -27.67
N SER A 405 6.35 -4.34 -27.18
CA SER A 405 6.97 -3.35 -26.28
C SER A 405 7.01 -1.92 -26.88
N LEU A 406 6.92 -1.78 -28.21
CA LEU A 406 6.82 -0.47 -28.88
C LEU A 406 5.56 0.30 -28.46
N LEU A 407 4.48 -0.40 -28.10
CA LEU A 407 3.22 0.20 -27.65
C LEU A 407 3.04 0.10 -26.15
N GLU A 408 3.42 -1.01 -25.55
CA GLU A 408 3.24 -1.27 -24.12
C GLU A 408 4.36 -0.67 -23.27
N GLY A 409 5.55 -0.48 -23.85
CA GLY A 409 6.73 -0.07 -23.11
C GLY A 409 7.28 -1.15 -22.16
N LEU A 410 6.44 -2.08 -21.73
CA LEU A 410 6.76 -3.22 -20.88
C LEU A 410 7.58 -4.27 -21.66
N ASN A 411 8.13 -5.25 -20.94
CA ASN A 411 8.90 -6.32 -21.56
C ASN A 411 8.02 -7.26 -22.38
N ALA A 412 8.62 -7.81 -23.44
CA ALA A 412 7.98 -8.76 -24.33
C ALA A 412 8.99 -9.81 -24.80
N SER A 413 8.52 -11.02 -25.07
CA SER A 413 9.38 -12.16 -25.42
C SER A 413 8.75 -13.03 -26.47
N ASP A 414 9.55 -13.44 -27.47
CA ASP A 414 9.14 -14.39 -28.50
C ASP A 414 9.18 -15.85 -28.00
N ILE A 415 9.71 -16.12 -26.81
CA ILE A 415 9.92 -17.47 -26.27
C ILE A 415 9.14 -17.81 -25.00
N VAL A 416 8.74 -16.81 -24.21
CA VAL A 416 7.92 -17.04 -23.00
C VAL A 416 6.54 -17.53 -23.41
N SER A 417 6.02 -18.53 -22.70
CA SER A 417 4.71 -19.12 -22.99
C SER A 417 3.56 -18.14 -22.73
N ASN A 418 2.58 -18.14 -23.64
CA ASN A 418 1.36 -17.37 -23.52
C ASN A 418 0.23 -18.25 -22.97
N PRO A 419 -0.23 -18.03 -21.73
CA PRO A 419 -1.26 -18.86 -21.11
C PRO A 419 -2.63 -18.74 -21.79
N TYR A 420 -2.88 -17.65 -22.52
CA TYR A 420 -4.13 -17.39 -23.23
C TYR A 420 -4.13 -17.90 -24.67
N ASN A 421 -2.98 -18.44 -25.14
CA ASN A 421 -2.85 -19.02 -26.47
C ASN A 421 -2.31 -20.47 -26.40
N GLY A 422 -2.88 -21.27 -25.52
CA GLY A 422 -2.52 -22.68 -25.37
C GLY A 422 -1.05 -22.91 -25.01
N ASN A 423 -0.46 -22.02 -24.24
CA ASN A 423 0.95 -22.03 -23.83
C ASN A 423 1.96 -22.02 -25.00
N LYS A 424 1.58 -21.49 -26.15
CA LYS A 424 2.50 -21.30 -27.28
C LYS A 424 3.53 -20.22 -26.94
N PRO A 425 4.75 -20.29 -27.50
CA PRO A 425 5.74 -19.25 -27.34
C PRO A 425 5.27 -17.89 -27.86
N GLY A 426 5.70 -16.83 -27.19
CA GLY A 426 5.38 -15.44 -27.51
C GLY A 426 4.39 -14.85 -26.53
N SER A 427 4.84 -13.87 -25.74
CA SER A 427 4.04 -13.19 -24.73
C SER A 427 4.61 -11.82 -24.39
N THR A 428 3.85 -11.05 -23.61
CA THR A 428 4.27 -9.76 -23.03
C THR A 428 4.01 -9.77 -21.51
N GLU A 429 4.57 -8.81 -20.80
CA GLU A 429 4.23 -8.60 -19.39
C GLU A 429 2.73 -8.28 -19.23
N CYS A 430 2.14 -7.51 -20.16
CA CYS A 430 0.69 -7.28 -20.16
C CYS A 430 -0.12 -8.57 -20.20
N VAL A 431 0.30 -9.55 -20.99
CA VAL A 431 -0.39 -10.84 -21.14
C VAL A 431 -0.19 -11.75 -19.94
N THR A 432 1.08 -12.00 -19.58
CA THR A 432 1.39 -12.98 -18.52
C THR A 432 1.08 -12.51 -17.12
N ALA A 433 1.17 -11.20 -16.87
CA ALA A 433 1.08 -10.64 -15.53
C ALA A 433 -0.22 -9.88 -15.26
N TRP A 434 -0.76 -9.18 -16.26
CA TRP A 434 -1.84 -8.21 -16.05
C TRP A 434 -3.16 -8.56 -16.76
N ARG A 435 -3.12 -9.40 -17.80
CA ARG A 435 -4.36 -9.80 -18.50
C ARG A 435 -5.30 -10.52 -17.53
N GLY A 436 -6.51 -10.09 -17.49
CA GLY A 436 -7.51 -10.58 -16.58
C GLY A 436 -7.57 -9.82 -15.25
N LEU A 437 -6.49 -9.23 -14.79
CA LEU A 437 -6.49 -8.48 -13.54
C LEU A 437 -7.24 -7.14 -13.68
N THR A 438 -7.10 -6.46 -14.83
CA THR A 438 -7.79 -5.19 -15.10
C THR A 438 -9.31 -5.32 -15.03
N PRO A 439 -9.98 -6.21 -15.77
CA PRO A 439 -11.41 -6.38 -15.61
C PRO A 439 -11.81 -6.93 -14.26
N LEU A 440 -11.03 -7.81 -13.63
CA LEU A 440 -11.26 -8.27 -12.26
C LEU A 440 -11.42 -7.12 -11.27
N THR A 441 -10.61 -6.09 -11.41
CA THR A 441 -10.55 -4.96 -10.48
C THR A 441 -11.45 -3.80 -10.88
N LEU A 442 -11.84 -3.69 -12.15
CA LEU A 442 -12.60 -2.54 -12.68
C LEU A 442 -14.06 -2.83 -12.94
N ASP A 443 -14.47 -4.11 -13.16
CA ASP A 443 -15.87 -4.46 -13.44
C ASP A 443 -16.64 -4.74 -12.14
N PRO A 444 -17.61 -3.89 -11.77
CA PRO A 444 -18.41 -4.08 -10.56
C PRO A 444 -19.35 -5.28 -10.63
N ASN A 445 -19.57 -5.86 -11.82
CA ASN A 445 -20.42 -7.02 -11.99
C ASN A 445 -19.65 -8.33 -11.78
N TRP A 446 -18.33 -8.27 -11.79
CA TRP A 446 -17.48 -9.43 -11.52
C TRP A 446 -17.26 -9.62 -10.02
N THR A 447 -18.33 -9.83 -9.27
CA THR A 447 -18.29 -9.86 -7.80
C THR A 447 -17.57 -11.06 -7.23
N SER A 448 -17.52 -12.17 -7.95
CA SER A 448 -16.90 -13.42 -7.49
C SER A 448 -15.39 -13.44 -7.60
N ASN A 449 -14.80 -12.41 -8.20
CA ASN A 449 -13.36 -12.35 -8.40
C ASN A 449 -12.59 -11.78 -7.36
N ASN A 450 -13.21 -11.05 -6.63
CA ASN A 450 -12.54 -10.01 -5.88
C ASN A 450 -12.00 -10.53 -4.58
N ASP A 451 -12.56 -11.63 -4.11
CA ASP A 451 -12.09 -12.30 -2.93
C ASP A 451 -12.57 -13.76 -2.94
N PRO A 452 -11.67 -14.75 -2.95
CA PRO A 452 -12.05 -16.16 -2.81
C PRO A 452 -12.88 -16.43 -1.56
N GLU A 453 -12.73 -15.61 -0.52
CA GLU A 453 -13.47 -15.74 0.73
C GLU A 453 -14.97 -15.45 0.55
N TRP A 454 -15.32 -14.47 -0.32
CA TRP A 454 -16.72 -14.22 -0.67
C TRP A 454 -17.43 -15.43 -1.25
N GLN A 455 -16.71 -16.27 -1.99
CA GLN A 455 -17.26 -17.48 -2.58
C GLN A 455 -17.51 -18.58 -1.58
N ILE A 456 -16.74 -18.61 -0.49
CA ILE A 456 -16.72 -19.72 0.48
C ILE A 456 -17.61 -19.43 1.68
N THR A 457 -17.65 -18.19 2.14
CA THR A 457 -18.25 -17.84 3.44
C THR A 457 -19.41 -16.89 3.35
N ASP A 458 -19.65 -16.32 2.19
CA ASP A 458 -20.72 -15.37 1.99
C ASP A 458 -22.11 -16.00 2.18
N PRO A 459 -23.02 -15.37 2.94
CA PRO A 459 -24.41 -15.77 2.92
C PRO A 459 -24.97 -15.77 1.49
N PRO A 460 -25.77 -16.77 1.09
CA PRO A 460 -26.33 -16.84 -0.25
C PRO A 460 -26.97 -15.52 -0.68
N GLY A 461 -26.55 -14.99 -1.82
CA GLY A 461 -27.08 -13.77 -2.41
C GLY A 461 -26.39 -12.47 -2.04
N VAL A 462 -25.47 -12.43 -1.05
CA VAL A 462 -24.75 -11.17 -0.69
C VAL A 462 -23.80 -10.79 -1.80
N LYS A 463 -22.96 -11.71 -2.29
CA LYS A 463 -22.03 -11.48 -3.40
C LYS A 463 -22.70 -10.94 -4.66
N ASP A 464 -23.94 -11.36 -4.94
CA ASP A 464 -24.69 -10.93 -6.11
C ASP A 464 -25.21 -9.49 -5.97
N THR A 465 -25.25 -8.96 -4.76
CA THR A 465 -25.71 -7.59 -4.46
C THR A 465 -24.57 -6.61 -4.34
N VAL A 466 -23.34 -7.06 -4.08
CA VAL A 466 -22.17 -6.21 -3.96
C VAL A 466 -21.65 -5.84 -5.34
N LYS A 467 -21.72 -4.57 -5.69
CA LYS A 467 -21.20 -3.98 -6.92
C LYS A 467 -20.01 -3.10 -6.58
N TRP A 468 -18.80 -3.64 -6.68
CA TRP A 468 -17.62 -3.04 -6.10
C TRP A 468 -16.40 -3.18 -6.99
N THR A 469 -15.60 -2.14 -7.06
CA THR A 469 -14.39 -2.08 -7.86
C THR A 469 -13.20 -1.70 -6.97
N HIS A 470 -12.00 -1.79 -7.51
CA HIS A 470 -10.80 -1.24 -6.89
C HIS A 470 -10.93 0.25 -6.48
N TRP A 471 -11.68 1.06 -7.27
CA TRP A 471 -11.95 2.45 -6.93
C TRP A 471 -12.96 2.57 -5.78
N ASP A 472 -13.92 1.67 -5.72
CA ASP A 472 -14.91 1.66 -4.65
C ASP A 472 -14.32 1.29 -3.30
N ASP A 473 -13.25 0.50 -3.24
CA ASP A 473 -12.53 0.23 -2.01
C ASP A 473 -12.05 1.53 -1.34
N ALA A 474 -11.54 2.48 -2.12
CA ALA A 474 -11.13 3.79 -1.64
C ALA A 474 -12.14 4.92 -1.92
N ARG A 475 -13.45 4.62 -1.96
CA ARG A 475 -14.51 5.61 -2.26
C ARG A 475 -14.56 6.78 -1.29
N ASN A 476 -14.09 6.59 -0.06
CA ASN A 476 -13.92 7.65 0.92
C ASN A 476 -12.88 8.71 0.48
N VAL A 477 -11.96 8.34 -0.40
CA VAL A 477 -10.96 9.24 -1.00
C VAL A 477 -11.45 9.78 -2.34
N TYR A 478 -11.81 8.89 -3.27
CA TYR A 478 -12.19 9.28 -4.63
C TYR A 478 -13.53 10.02 -4.69
N GLY A 479 -14.40 9.83 -3.67
CA GLY A 479 -15.77 10.29 -3.69
C GLY A 479 -16.67 9.40 -4.55
N VAL A 480 -17.98 9.54 -4.36
CA VAL A 480 -19.00 8.76 -5.06
C VAL A 480 -19.65 9.62 -6.14
N GLY A 481 -19.85 9.05 -7.34
CA GLY A 481 -20.55 9.66 -8.46
C GLY A 481 -22.07 9.61 -8.29
N PRO A 482 -22.82 10.30 -9.18
CA PRO A 482 -24.28 10.25 -9.19
C PRO A 482 -24.84 8.84 -9.49
N ASP A 483 -24.04 7.99 -10.10
CA ASP A 483 -24.34 6.59 -10.44
C ASP A 483 -24.19 5.62 -9.25
N GLY A 484 -23.71 6.11 -8.10
CA GLY A 484 -23.50 5.33 -6.89
C GLY A 484 -22.14 4.62 -6.82
N TYR A 485 -21.34 4.65 -7.87
CA TYR A 485 -19.99 4.11 -7.90
C TYR A 485 -18.93 5.15 -7.50
N ALA A 486 -17.78 4.67 -7.10
CA ALA A 486 -16.64 5.56 -6.85
C ALA A 486 -16.21 6.28 -8.13
N ARG A 487 -15.80 7.53 -8.00
CA ARG A 487 -15.16 8.28 -9.08
C ARG A 487 -13.81 7.67 -9.38
N SER A 488 -13.40 7.66 -10.66
CA SER A 488 -12.14 7.06 -11.10
C SER A 488 -11.16 8.14 -11.59
N PRO A 489 -9.89 8.10 -11.16
CA PRO A 489 -8.85 8.99 -11.67
C PRO A 489 -8.26 8.52 -13.00
N TRP A 490 -8.60 7.32 -13.51
CA TRP A 490 -8.05 6.79 -14.75
C TRP A 490 -8.50 7.63 -15.95
N ASP A 491 -7.51 8.03 -16.77
CA ASP A 491 -7.69 8.94 -17.91
C ASP A 491 -6.83 8.49 -19.08
N ASN A 492 -7.36 8.58 -20.30
CA ASN A 492 -6.54 8.45 -21.50
C ASN A 492 -6.83 9.52 -22.56
N ILE A 493 -7.48 10.63 -22.17
CA ILE A 493 -7.71 11.78 -23.06
C ILE A 493 -6.35 12.37 -23.45
N GLY A 494 -6.12 12.49 -24.76
CA GLY A 494 -4.90 13.10 -25.30
C GLY A 494 -3.67 12.20 -25.27
N VAL A 495 -3.74 11.01 -24.68
CA VAL A 495 -2.63 10.05 -24.67
C VAL A 495 -2.36 9.53 -26.08
N GLN A 496 -1.12 9.68 -26.55
CA GLN A 496 -0.69 9.33 -27.91
C GLN A 496 0.06 7.98 -27.89
N TYR A 497 -0.68 6.87 -27.84
CA TYR A 497 -0.07 5.54 -27.84
C TYR A 497 0.84 5.33 -29.04
N GLY A 498 2.03 4.76 -28.82
CA GLY A 498 3.01 4.51 -29.87
C GLY A 498 3.76 5.77 -30.37
N LEU A 499 3.72 6.90 -29.65
CA LEU A 499 4.42 8.14 -30.07
C LEU A 499 5.93 7.94 -30.22
N THR A 500 6.58 7.23 -29.31
CA THR A 500 8.02 6.93 -29.40
C THR A 500 8.33 6.03 -30.61
N ALA A 501 7.48 5.05 -30.89
CA ALA A 501 7.61 4.18 -32.06
C ALA A 501 7.44 4.96 -33.39
N LEU A 502 6.51 5.93 -33.43
CA LEU A 502 6.38 6.84 -34.56
C LEU A 502 7.66 7.69 -34.77
N ARG A 503 8.18 8.27 -33.68
CA ARG A 503 9.39 9.13 -33.74
C ARG A 503 10.63 8.39 -34.20
N SER A 504 10.76 7.13 -33.83
CA SER A 504 11.86 6.25 -34.26
C SER A 504 11.66 5.64 -35.66
N GLY A 505 10.46 5.78 -36.25
CA GLY A 505 10.09 5.16 -37.51
C GLY A 505 9.74 3.67 -37.39
N ALA A 506 9.62 3.13 -36.18
CA ALA A 506 9.25 1.73 -35.95
C ALA A 506 7.79 1.43 -36.34
N ILE A 507 6.92 2.43 -36.30
CA ILE A 507 5.58 2.39 -36.89
C ILE A 507 5.42 3.55 -37.89
N THR A 508 4.59 3.35 -38.91
CA THR A 508 4.29 4.38 -39.89
C THR A 508 3.33 5.44 -39.36
N PRO A 509 3.29 6.65 -39.93
CA PRO A 509 2.25 7.63 -39.60
C PRO A 509 0.84 7.10 -39.76
N ALA A 510 0.56 6.28 -40.77
CA ALA A 510 -0.75 5.63 -40.94
C ALA A 510 -1.06 4.67 -39.81
N GLY A 511 -0.10 3.85 -39.40
CA GLY A 511 -0.26 2.95 -38.26
C GLY A 511 -0.48 3.68 -36.93
N PHE A 512 0.23 4.79 -36.71
CA PHE A 512 0.02 5.65 -35.54
C PHE A 512 -1.38 6.25 -35.49
N LEU A 513 -1.88 6.77 -36.63
CA LEU A 513 -3.23 7.31 -36.72
C LEU A 513 -4.29 6.20 -36.53
N ASP A 514 -4.07 5.02 -37.11
CA ASP A 514 -4.97 3.87 -36.97
C ASP A 514 -5.05 3.39 -35.52
N LEU A 515 -3.92 3.17 -34.87
CA LEU A 515 -3.84 2.79 -33.44
C LEU A 515 -4.65 3.76 -32.57
N ASN A 516 -4.35 5.06 -32.67
CA ASN A 516 -4.98 6.06 -31.82
C ASN A 516 -6.47 6.29 -32.15
N ALA A 517 -6.91 5.96 -33.37
CA ALA A 517 -8.32 5.96 -33.72
C ALA A 517 -9.11 4.77 -33.18
N LYS A 518 -8.43 3.65 -32.89
CA LYS A 518 -9.12 2.37 -32.62
C LYS A 518 -8.90 1.79 -31.23
N VAL A 519 -7.83 2.17 -30.50
CA VAL A 519 -7.46 1.59 -29.22
C VAL A 519 -8.55 1.76 -28.14
N GLY A 520 -9.33 2.82 -28.18
CA GLY A 520 -10.48 3.02 -27.32
C GLY A 520 -10.17 3.36 -25.86
N SER A 521 -11.08 2.95 -24.99
CA SER A 521 -11.03 3.15 -23.52
C SER A 521 -11.98 2.17 -22.81
N TRP A 522 -12.03 2.25 -21.49
CA TRP A 522 -12.97 1.48 -20.66
C TRP A 522 -14.32 2.19 -20.50
N LYS A 523 -15.41 1.44 -20.44
CA LYS A 523 -16.73 1.94 -20.03
C LYS A 523 -16.69 2.50 -18.61
N SER A 524 -17.69 3.29 -18.24
CA SER A 524 -17.93 3.64 -16.83
C SER A 524 -18.44 2.43 -16.06
N SER A 525 -18.24 2.40 -14.73
CA SER A 525 -18.66 1.26 -13.90
C SER A 525 -20.16 0.94 -14.06
N ALA A 526 -20.99 1.96 -14.21
CA ALA A 526 -22.45 1.80 -14.42
C ALA A 526 -22.81 1.13 -15.75
N ASP A 527 -21.94 1.24 -16.77
CA ASP A 527 -22.18 0.73 -18.14
C ASP A 527 -21.47 -0.61 -18.38
N MET A 528 -20.68 -1.10 -17.44
CA MET A 528 -20.01 -2.39 -17.56
C MET A 528 -21.02 -3.54 -17.43
N VAL A 529 -20.75 -4.60 -18.16
CA VAL A 529 -21.55 -5.83 -18.14
C VAL A 529 -20.74 -6.98 -17.59
N GLN A 530 -21.42 -8.00 -17.07
CA GLN A 530 -20.77 -9.20 -16.55
C GLN A 530 -19.78 -9.78 -17.55
N GLU A 531 -18.56 -10.05 -17.09
CA GLU A 531 -17.58 -10.79 -17.84
C GLU A 531 -18.03 -12.23 -18.09
N GLY A 532 -17.61 -12.78 -19.22
CA GLY A 532 -17.84 -14.20 -19.52
C GLY A 532 -16.82 -15.11 -18.85
N CYS A 533 -15.93 -15.70 -19.63
CA CYS A 533 -14.80 -16.50 -19.16
C CYS A 533 -13.50 -15.85 -19.66
N PRO A 534 -13.12 -14.68 -19.17
CA PRO A 534 -12.09 -13.87 -19.82
C PRO A 534 -10.68 -14.38 -19.61
N PHE A 535 -10.40 -15.12 -18.51
CA PHE A 535 -9.05 -15.28 -18.03
C PHE A 535 -8.40 -16.63 -18.32
N VAL A 536 -9.16 -17.70 -18.21
CA VAL A 536 -8.62 -19.05 -18.35
C VAL A 536 -9.50 -19.85 -19.29
N PRO A 537 -9.07 -20.10 -20.54
CA PRO A 537 -9.87 -20.85 -21.50
C PRO A 537 -10.33 -22.20 -20.98
N GLN A 538 -9.50 -22.86 -20.17
CA GLN A 538 -9.74 -24.21 -19.63
C GLN A 538 -10.90 -24.27 -18.63
N VAL A 539 -11.24 -23.16 -17.98
CA VAL A 539 -12.37 -23.06 -17.03
C VAL A 539 -13.61 -22.43 -17.66
N CYS A 540 -13.52 -22.05 -18.93
CA CYS A 540 -14.64 -21.51 -19.67
C CYS A 540 -15.59 -22.63 -20.12
N GLY A 541 -16.75 -22.75 -19.49
CA GLY A 541 -17.75 -23.75 -19.85
C GLY A 541 -18.40 -23.53 -21.22
N ASP A 542 -18.39 -22.28 -21.69
CA ASP A 542 -18.92 -21.89 -23.02
C ASP A 542 -17.84 -21.09 -23.78
N PRO A 543 -17.18 -21.70 -24.79
CA PRO A 543 -16.18 -21.02 -25.60
C PRO A 543 -16.68 -19.72 -26.25
N ALA A 544 -17.96 -19.56 -26.48
CA ALA A 544 -18.52 -18.33 -27.06
C ALA A 544 -18.47 -17.13 -26.08
N GLN A 545 -18.29 -17.39 -24.79
CA GLN A 545 -18.13 -16.37 -23.76
C GLN A 545 -16.68 -15.96 -23.52
N TYR A 546 -15.73 -16.68 -24.14
CA TYR A 546 -14.32 -16.39 -23.96
C TYR A 546 -13.93 -15.05 -24.57
N ASP A 547 -13.48 -14.13 -23.73
CA ASP A 547 -13.06 -12.79 -24.09
C ASP A 547 -11.83 -12.39 -23.24
N PRO A 548 -10.64 -12.79 -23.65
CA PRO A 548 -9.43 -12.56 -22.86
C PRO A 548 -9.03 -11.08 -22.76
N TRP A 549 -9.62 -10.21 -23.57
CA TRP A 549 -9.36 -8.77 -23.56
C TRP A 549 -10.42 -7.98 -22.79
N SER A 550 -11.52 -8.60 -22.33
CA SER A 550 -12.66 -7.88 -21.78
C SER A 550 -13.28 -6.85 -22.76
N ALA A 551 -13.29 -7.19 -24.07
CA ALA A 551 -13.70 -6.28 -25.15
C ALA A 551 -15.16 -5.79 -25.00
N ARG A 552 -16.03 -6.61 -24.34
CA ARG A 552 -17.41 -6.24 -24.02
C ARG A 552 -17.53 -5.03 -23.10
N ASN A 553 -16.49 -4.71 -22.35
CA ASN A 553 -16.41 -3.56 -21.43
C ASN A 553 -15.54 -2.42 -21.96
N MET A 554 -15.05 -2.55 -23.20
CA MET A 554 -14.32 -1.47 -23.90
C MET A 554 -15.29 -0.52 -24.63
N GLN A 555 -14.88 0.72 -24.81
CA GLN A 555 -15.47 1.68 -25.71
C GLN A 555 -14.64 1.72 -26.99
N LEU A 556 -15.09 0.95 -27.99
CA LEU A 556 -14.40 0.81 -29.27
C LEU A 556 -15.03 1.70 -30.35
N SER A 557 -14.32 1.85 -31.49
CA SER A 557 -14.89 2.53 -32.67
C SER A 557 -16.06 1.74 -33.24
N PRO A 558 -17.21 2.38 -33.52
CA PRO A 558 -18.40 1.70 -34.04
C PRO A 558 -18.30 1.29 -35.51
N ASP A 559 -17.34 1.83 -36.26
CA ASP A 559 -17.24 1.72 -37.72
C ASP A 559 -15.81 1.46 -38.21
N GLY A 560 -15.04 0.68 -37.42
CA GLY A 560 -13.68 0.26 -37.79
C GLY A 560 -12.66 1.38 -37.83
N GLY A 561 -12.89 2.44 -37.05
CA GLY A 561 -11.95 3.56 -36.91
C GLY A 561 -12.28 4.77 -37.78
N THR A 562 -13.31 4.76 -38.62
CA THR A 562 -13.77 5.96 -39.34
C THR A 562 -14.14 7.05 -38.34
N THR A 563 -15.02 6.73 -37.40
CA THR A 563 -15.22 7.49 -36.15
C THR A 563 -14.22 7.01 -35.12
N PRO A 564 -13.34 7.89 -34.61
CA PRO A 564 -12.41 7.48 -33.56
C PRO A 564 -13.13 6.91 -32.32
N ALA A 565 -12.55 5.86 -31.76
CA ALA A 565 -13.03 5.29 -30.52
C ALA A 565 -13.03 6.33 -29.39
N PRO A 566 -14.04 6.34 -28.52
CA PRO A 566 -14.09 7.26 -27.38
C PRO A 566 -12.91 7.06 -26.43
N ARG A 567 -12.42 8.17 -25.84
CA ARG A 567 -11.44 8.17 -24.76
C ARG A 567 -12.13 8.47 -23.44
N LYS A 568 -11.63 7.92 -22.35
CA LYS A 568 -12.16 8.14 -21.00
C LYS A 568 -11.47 9.30 -20.31
N ALA A 569 -12.27 10.21 -19.78
CA ALA A 569 -11.77 11.30 -18.94
C ALA A 569 -11.77 10.88 -17.47
N GLY A 570 -10.65 11.03 -16.80
CA GLY A 570 -10.57 10.89 -15.34
C GLY A 570 -11.41 11.97 -14.65
N ASP A 571 -12.07 11.59 -13.55
CA ASP A 571 -12.92 12.52 -12.78
C ASP A 571 -12.07 13.58 -12.08
N PRO A 572 -12.37 14.89 -12.22
CA PRO A 572 -11.56 15.96 -11.63
C PRO A 572 -11.50 15.96 -10.10
N ILE A 573 -12.55 15.44 -9.45
CA ILE A 573 -12.60 15.32 -7.99
C ILE A 573 -11.69 14.19 -7.54
N ALA A 574 -11.80 13.02 -8.18
CA ALA A 574 -10.92 11.89 -7.90
C ALA A 574 -9.45 12.24 -8.15
N LEU A 575 -9.14 12.90 -9.28
CA LEU A 575 -7.79 13.34 -9.61
C LEU A 575 -7.18 14.29 -8.58
N ARG A 576 -7.96 15.20 -8.01
CA ARG A 576 -7.49 16.07 -6.93
C ARG A 576 -7.29 15.29 -5.64
N ASN A 577 -8.31 14.55 -5.26
CA ASN A 577 -8.34 13.85 -3.98
C ASN A 577 -7.25 12.79 -3.86
N VAL A 578 -6.90 12.11 -4.96
CA VAL A 578 -5.85 11.08 -4.94
C VAL A 578 -4.48 11.66 -4.60
N TYR A 579 -4.15 12.86 -5.08
CA TYR A 579 -2.90 13.52 -4.69
C TYR A 579 -2.98 14.09 -3.26
N ASP A 580 -4.10 14.73 -2.90
CA ASP A 580 -4.28 15.38 -1.59
C ASP A 580 -4.38 14.36 -0.44
N SER A 581 -4.81 13.12 -0.69
CA SER A 581 -4.97 12.07 0.33
C SER A 581 -3.68 11.39 0.78
N GLY A 582 -2.61 11.52 0.00
CA GLY A 582 -1.37 10.77 0.22
C GLY A 582 -1.39 9.33 -0.27
N LEU A 583 -2.36 8.94 -1.13
CA LEU A 583 -2.34 7.63 -1.82
C LEU A 583 -1.30 7.56 -2.93
N VAL A 584 -0.81 8.69 -3.42
CA VAL A 584 0.28 8.78 -4.38
C VAL A 584 1.58 9.05 -3.64
N PHE A 585 2.59 8.25 -3.91
CA PHE A 585 3.92 8.50 -3.38
C PHE A 585 4.53 9.72 -4.08
N SER A 586 4.73 10.78 -3.32
CA SER A 586 5.25 12.07 -3.82
C SER A 586 6.76 12.19 -3.74
N GLY A 587 7.44 11.22 -3.11
CA GLY A 587 8.87 11.25 -2.82
C GLY A 587 9.23 11.76 -1.42
N ARG A 588 8.29 12.31 -0.66
CA ARG A 588 8.54 12.80 0.70
C ARG A 588 8.68 11.66 1.70
N ILE A 589 9.91 11.26 2.02
CA ILE A 589 10.19 10.18 2.96
C ILE A 589 11.57 10.33 3.59
N ASP A 590 11.63 10.38 4.93
CA ASP A 590 12.85 10.68 5.70
C ASP A 590 13.44 9.47 6.43
N ILE A 591 13.02 8.25 6.13
CA ILE A 591 13.51 7.03 6.77
C ILE A 591 14.56 6.33 5.89
N PRO A 592 15.46 5.51 6.46
CA PRO A 592 16.36 4.68 5.67
C PRO A 592 15.62 3.57 4.93
N ILE A 593 15.98 3.36 3.66
CA ILE A 593 15.31 2.40 2.76
C ILE A 593 16.36 1.52 2.08
N ILE A 594 16.18 0.21 2.15
CA ILE A 594 16.86 -0.77 1.32
C ILE A 594 15.81 -1.40 0.40
N ASP A 595 15.66 -0.86 -0.81
CA ASP A 595 14.75 -1.37 -1.83
C ASP A 595 15.40 -2.57 -2.51
N TRP A 596 14.86 -3.76 -2.26
CA TRP A 596 15.42 -4.99 -2.76
C TRP A 596 14.44 -5.79 -3.60
N ARG A 597 14.93 -6.36 -4.70
CA ARG A 597 14.15 -7.29 -5.54
C ARG A 597 14.99 -8.27 -6.32
N HIS A 598 14.40 -9.39 -6.72
CA HIS A 598 14.90 -10.22 -7.79
C HIS A 598 14.67 -9.55 -9.15
N TYR A 599 15.61 -9.73 -10.08
CA TYR A 599 15.41 -9.34 -11.46
C TYR A 599 14.60 -10.41 -12.18
N LEU A 600 13.35 -10.11 -12.52
CA LEU A 600 12.36 -11.04 -13.06
C LEU A 600 11.86 -10.65 -14.46
N GLU A 601 12.55 -9.74 -15.15
CA GLU A 601 12.13 -9.21 -16.45
C GLU A 601 12.03 -10.31 -17.52
N ASP A 602 12.99 -11.25 -17.56
CA ASP A 602 12.99 -12.34 -18.53
C ASP A 602 11.80 -13.31 -18.38
N GLN A 603 11.13 -13.28 -17.24
CA GLN A 603 9.94 -14.08 -16.92
C GLN A 603 8.64 -13.36 -17.24
N LEU A 604 8.70 -12.12 -17.69
CA LEU A 604 7.56 -11.20 -17.90
C LEU A 604 6.71 -11.07 -16.63
N ASN A 605 7.38 -10.97 -15.47
CA ASN A 605 6.72 -10.87 -14.19
C ASN A 605 6.23 -9.43 -13.94
N MET A 606 5.06 -9.30 -13.29
CA MET A 606 4.46 -8.00 -12.96
C MET A 606 5.37 -7.08 -12.11
N HIS A 607 6.32 -7.64 -11.37
CA HIS A 607 7.22 -6.88 -10.50
C HIS A 607 8.42 -6.32 -11.28
N ASN A 608 8.16 -5.50 -12.30
CA ASN A 608 9.21 -4.93 -13.13
C ASN A 608 10.13 -4.00 -12.32
N THR A 609 11.42 -4.05 -12.67
CA THR A 609 12.49 -3.43 -11.90
C THR A 609 12.55 -1.91 -12.03
N ARG A 610 11.92 -1.35 -13.05
CA ARG A 610 11.77 0.09 -13.25
C ARG A 610 11.22 0.80 -12.00
N GLN A 611 10.34 0.13 -11.25
CA GLN A 611 9.60 0.77 -10.15
C GLN A 611 10.53 1.29 -9.04
N SER A 612 11.60 0.59 -8.67
CA SER A 612 12.60 1.10 -7.72
C SER A 612 13.22 2.43 -8.14
N PHE A 613 13.40 2.63 -9.45
CA PHE A 613 13.95 3.89 -9.98
C PHE A 613 12.88 4.98 -10.12
N VAL A 614 11.62 4.62 -10.31
CA VAL A 614 10.50 5.57 -10.23
C VAL A 614 10.40 6.15 -8.81
N GLU A 615 10.49 5.30 -7.79
CA GLU A 615 10.51 5.72 -6.39
C GLU A 615 11.69 6.64 -6.10
N ARG A 616 12.91 6.25 -6.52
CA ARG A 616 14.11 7.08 -6.40
C ARG A 616 13.97 8.42 -7.13
N ARG A 617 13.41 8.41 -8.33
CA ARG A 617 13.20 9.64 -9.11
C ARG A 617 12.29 10.60 -8.36
N ARG A 618 11.18 10.11 -7.80
CA ARG A 618 10.25 10.93 -7.01
C ARG A 618 10.89 11.48 -5.74
N ILE A 619 11.74 10.71 -5.04
CA ILE A 619 12.53 11.22 -3.89
C ILE A 619 13.46 12.34 -4.35
N LEU A 620 14.19 12.15 -5.45
CA LEU A 620 15.05 13.18 -6.04
C LEU A 620 14.28 14.44 -6.44
N ASP A 621 13.09 14.30 -6.99
CA ASP A 621 12.25 15.44 -7.39
C ASP A 621 11.70 16.22 -6.20
N HIS A 622 11.42 15.53 -5.10
CA HIS A 622 10.90 16.14 -3.88
C HIS A 622 12.00 16.80 -3.05
N ASP A 623 13.08 16.07 -2.76
CA ASP A 623 14.09 16.45 -1.76
C ASP A 623 15.42 16.91 -2.38
N GLY A 624 15.64 16.69 -3.69
CA GLY A 624 16.90 16.94 -4.39
C GLY A 624 17.99 15.93 -4.05
N ASP A 625 17.75 15.02 -3.13
CA ASP A 625 18.66 13.96 -2.67
C ASP A 625 17.86 12.67 -2.36
N ALA A 626 18.40 11.50 -2.72
CA ALA A 626 17.83 10.19 -2.40
C ALA A 626 18.84 9.32 -1.64
N SER A 627 19.74 9.92 -0.90
CA SER A 627 20.77 9.19 -0.16
C SER A 627 20.23 8.37 1.02
N ASN A 628 18.97 8.57 1.41
CA ASN A 628 18.23 7.74 2.35
C ASN A 628 17.76 6.40 1.75
N GLN A 629 17.87 6.21 0.42
CA GLN A 629 17.49 4.98 -0.28
C GLN A 629 18.72 4.32 -0.92
N VAL A 630 18.76 2.97 -0.87
CA VAL A 630 19.66 2.15 -1.69
C VAL A 630 18.84 1.10 -2.45
N ILE A 631 19.27 0.76 -3.66
CA ILE A 631 18.62 -0.20 -4.55
C ILE A 631 19.50 -1.43 -4.72
N TRP A 632 18.92 -2.61 -4.43
CA TRP A 632 19.58 -3.91 -4.54
C TRP A 632 18.82 -4.82 -5.49
N PHE A 633 19.50 -5.31 -6.54
CA PHE A 633 18.94 -6.32 -7.42
C PHE A 633 19.70 -7.62 -7.29
N THR A 634 18.95 -8.73 -7.18
CA THR A 634 19.52 -10.09 -7.20
C THR A 634 19.11 -10.78 -8.51
N ASP A 635 20.06 -11.32 -9.23
CA ASP A 635 19.79 -12.07 -10.47
C ASP A 635 18.98 -13.34 -10.15
N ALA A 636 17.83 -13.48 -10.79
CA ALA A 636 16.97 -14.64 -10.62
C ALA A 636 16.94 -15.56 -11.86
N ARG A 637 17.77 -15.31 -12.84
CA ARG A 637 17.76 -16.02 -14.12
C ARG A 637 18.54 -17.34 -14.08
N PRO A 638 18.04 -18.45 -14.63
CA PRO A 638 16.69 -18.55 -15.20
C PRO A 638 15.58 -18.78 -14.18
N SER A 639 15.90 -19.16 -12.95
CA SER A 639 14.91 -19.51 -11.90
C SER A 639 15.46 -19.45 -10.46
N ALA A 640 16.63 -18.85 -10.25
CA ALA A 640 17.19 -18.68 -8.90
C ALA A 640 16.36 -17.68 -8.08
N GLN A 641 16.31 -17.88 -6.75
CA GLN A 641 15.60 -16.99 -5.83
C GLN A 641 16.39 -16.87 -4.52
N PHE A 642 17.58 -16.32 -4.58
CA PHE A 642 18.39 -16.09 -3.39
C PHE A 642 17.78 -14.95 -2.57
N ASP A 643 17.49 -15.21 -1.28
CA ASP A 643 16.88 -14.24 -0.38
C ASP A 643 17.92 -13.32 0.25
N GLN A 644 17.93 -12.05 -0.14
CA GLN A 644 18.81 -11.00 0.41
C GLN A 644 18.26 -10.36 1.69
N THR A 645 17.07 -10.73 2.16
CA THR A 645 16.45 -10.12 3.33
C THR A 645 17.30 -10.21 4.59
N PRO A 646 17.95 -11.35 4.93
CA PRO A 646 18.80 -11.43 6.10
C PRO A 646 19.97 -10.43 6.05
N GLN A 647 20.57 -10.23 4.88
CA GLN A 647 21.64 -9.24 4.69
C GLN A 647 21.10 -7.81 4.79
N ALA A 648 19.94 -7.54 4.19
CA ALA A 648 19.29 -6.23 4.26
C ALA A 648 18.93 -5.85 5.72
N LEU A 649 18.39 -6.79 6.50
CA LEU A 649 18.12 -6.62 7.93
C LEU A 649 19.40 -6.30 8.72
N ALA A 650 20.49 -7.02 8.47
CA ALA A 650 21.76 -6.79 9.16
C ALA A 650 22.37 -5.41 8.83
N VAL A 651 22.25 -4.95 7.58
CA VAL A 651 22.70 -3.61 7.17
C VAL A 651 21.78 -2.53 7.75
N MET A 652 20.47 -2.78 7.76
CA MET A 652 19.49 -1.86 8.34
C MET A 652 19.70 -1.68 9.84
N ASP A 653 19.99 -2.77 10.58
CA ASP A 653 20.30 -2.69 12.00
C ASP A 653 21.51 -1.77 12.29
N GLN A 654 22.58 -1.88 11.48
CA GLN A 654 23.72 -0.99 11.59
C GLN A 654 23.34 0.47 11.28
N TRP A 655 22.47 0.69 10.30
CA TRP A 655 22.02 2.04 9.94
C TRP A 655 21.20 2.66 11.07
N MET A 656 20.26 1.91 11.63
CA MET A 656 19.45 2.37 12.77
C MET A 656 20.31 2.60 14.03
N ALA A 657 21.27 1.73 14.31
CA ALA A 657 22.22 1.93 15.41
C ALA A 657 23.03 3.24 15.23
N GLY A 658 23.46 3.54 14.00
CA GLY A 658 24.11 4.82 13.65
C GLY A 658 23.21 6.03 13.90
N ILE A 659 21.94 5.95 13.47
CA ILE A 659 20.95 7.02 13.67
C ILE A 659 20.68 7.24 15.16
N HIS A 660 20.53 6.19 15.95
CA HIS A 660 20.32 6.29 17.40
C HIS A 660 21.53 6.88 18.14
N ALA A 661 22.74 6.49 17.71
CA ALA A 661 23.98 7.03 18.32
C ALA A 661 24.20 8.51 17.99
N ARG A 662 23.73 8.98 16.82
CA ARG A 662 23.99 10.32 16.29
C ARG A 662 22.74 10.92 15.64
N PRO A 663 21.60 11.06 16.37
CA PRO A 663 20.31 11.46 15.80
C PRO A 663 20.32 12.83 15.11
N ASN A 664 21.23 13.73 15.52
CA ASN A 664 21.35 15.08 14.97
C ASN A 664 21.97 15.12 13.56
N LEU A 665 22.56 14.03 13.07
CA LEU A 665 23.21 13.99 11.76
C LEU A 665 22.24 13.62 10.62
N GLY A 666 21.04 13.17 10.94
CA GLY A 666 20.06 12.71 9.94
C GLY A 666 20.37 11.32 9.37
N VAL A 667 19.51 10.86 8.46
CA VAL A 667 19.51 9.50 7.92
C VAL A 667 20.75 9.25 7.04
N ALA A 668 21.00 10.13 6.09
CA ALA A 668 22.07 9.97 5.10
C ALA A 668 23.47 9.93 5.73
N ALA A 669 23.75 10.80 6.72
CA ALA A 669 25.06 10.89 7.36
C ALA A 669 25.33 9.72 8.33
N ASN A 670 24.30 8.95 8.69
CA ASN A 670 24.41 7.76 9.53
C ASN A 670 24.48 6.46 8.71
N LYS A 671 24.50 6.55 7.39
CA LYS A 671 24.53 5.42 6.47
C LYS A 671 25.79 4.57 6.69
N PRO A 672 25.65 3.26 6.98
CA PRO A 672 26.82 2.41 7.13
C PRO A 672 27.47 2.13 5.76
N PRO A 673 28.79 1.80 5.71
CA PRO A 673 29.49 1.56 4.44
C PRO A 673 28.85 0.47 3.55
N LEU A 674 28.13 -0.47 4.16
CA LEU A 674 27.43 -1.51 3.44
C LEU A 674 26.08 -1.09 2.84
N ALA A 675 25.49 0.02 3.27
CA ALA A 675 24.24 0.55 2.73
C ALA A 675 24.54 1.39 1.47
N VAL A 676 24.90 0.72 0.39
CA VAL A 676 25.14 1.31 -0.93
C VAL A 676 24.35 0.57 -1.98
N ASP A 677 24.15 1.18 -3.13
CA ASP A 677 23.56 0.54 -4.30
C ASP A 677 24.36 -0.71 -4.70
N ARG A 678 23.68 -1.80 -5.05
CA ARG A 678 24.30 -3.09 -5.34
C ARG A 678 23.52 -3.92 -6.35
N CYS A 679 24.24 -4.84 -6.95
CA CYS A 679 23.61 -5.99 -7.59
C CYS A 679 24.37 -7.27 -7.27
N PHE A 680 23.62 -8.39 -7.29
CA PHE A 680 24.06 -9.70 -6.88
C PHE A 680 23.78 -10.73 -7.98
N ASP A 681 24.53 -11.79 -8.00
CA ASP A 681 24.29 -12.94 -8.86
C ASP A 681 23.22 -13.89 -8.28
N THR A 682 23.02 -15.01 -8.94
CA THR A 682 22.03 -16.03 -8.56
C THR A 682 22.37 -16.79 -7.27
N GLN A 683 23.58 -16.63 -6.75
CA GLN A 683 24.03 -17.24 -5.50
C GLN A 683 24.02 -16.21 -4.34
N GLY A 684 23.68 -14.96 -4.63
CA GLY A 684 23.72 -13.87 -3.68
C GLY A 684 25.10 -13.24 -3.53
N ASP A 685 26.05 -13.58 -4.40
CA ASP A 685 27.37 -12.97 -4.40
C ASP A 685 27.33 -11.62 -5.12
N GLN A 686 28.04 -10.63 -4.56
CA GLN A 686 28.05 -9.26 -5.07
C GLN A 686 28.73 -9.18 -6.45
N ILE A 687 27.99 -8.73 -7.47
CA ILE A 687 28.54 -8.38 -8.79
C ILE A 687 29.20 -7.01 -8.75
N ALA A 688 28.47 -6.00 -8.25
CA ALA A 688 28.96 -4.63 -8.15
C ALA A 688 28.29 -3.89 -6.99
N ALA A 689 28.99 -2.87 -6.46
CA ALA A 689 28.47 -2.00 -5.41
C ALA A 689 29.04 -0.58 -5.54
N GLY A 690 28.29 0.43 -5.12
CA GLY A 690 28.71 1.82 -5.04
C GLY A 690 27.80 2.79 -5.78
N PRO A 691 28.13 4.10 -5.79
CA PRO A 691 27.21 5.16 -6.24
C PRO A 691 26.98 5.19 -7.75
N HIS A 692 27.81 4.51 -8.54
CA HIS A 692 27.77 4.56 -10.02
C HIS A 692 27.28 3.27 -10.68
N VAL A 693 26.85 2.29 -9.89
CA VAL A 693 26.45 0.99 -10.46
C VAL A 693 25.16 1.06 -11.26
N TRP A 694 24.29 2.05 -10.97
CA TRP A 694 23.03 2.30 -11.67
C TRP A 694 23.07 3.54 -12.59
N ASP A 695 24.26 4.10 -12.88
CA ASP A 695 24.38 5.19 -13.85
C ASP A 695 23.74 4.81 -15.22
N GLY A 696 23.20 5.78 -15.92
CA GLY A 696 22.50 5.60 -17.21
C GLY A 696 20.99 5.37 -17.11
N ILE A 697 20.42 5.18 -15.90
CA ILE A 697 18.96 5.03 -15.73
C ILE A 697 18.29 6.38 -15.46
N LEU A 698 18.74 7.13 -14.46
CA LEU A 698 18.16 8.43 -14.08
C LEU A 698 19.03 9.63 -14.47
N ASP A 699 20.15 9.38 -15.07
CA ASP A 699 21.10 10.37 -15.53
C ASP A 699 21.54 10.10 -16.98
N HIS A 700 22.38 10.98 -17.54
CA HIS A 700 22.89 10.86 -18.91
C HIS A 700 24.31 10.25 -18.96
N ARG A 701 24.71 9.54 -17.87
CA ARG A 701 26.01 8.90 -17.83
C ARG A 701 26.04 7.58 -18.59
N PRO A 702 27.20 7.07 -18.95
CA PRO A 702 27.33 5.71 -19.47
C PRO A 702 26.75 4.71 -18.45
N ALA A 703 26.12 3.63 -18.95
CA ALA A 703 25.51 2.61 -18.12
C ALA A 703 26.52 2.00 -17.13
N GLY A 704 26.16 2.00 -15.84
CA GLY A 704 26.92 1.38 -14.77
C GLY A 704 26.89 -0.14 -14.84
N ALA A 705 27.71 -0.80 -14.03
CA ALA A 705 27.87 -2.27 -14.08
C ALA A 705 26.55 -3.04 -13.83
N CYS A 706 25.73 -2.56 -12.89
CA CYS A 706 24.41 -3.16 -12.63
C CYS A 706 23.41 -2.84 -13.75
N THR A 707 23.43 -1.59 -14.27
CA THR A 707 22.57 -1.20 -15.41
C THR A 707 22.83 -2.05 -16.66
N GLN A 708 24.10 -2.35 -16.94
CA GLN A 708 24.46 -3.21 -18.07
C GLN A 708 23.99 -4.67 -17.88
N ARG A 709 23.95 -5.14 -16.65
CA ARG A 709 23.54 -6.52 -16.31
C ARG A 709 22.02 -6.67 -16.26
N PHE A 710 21.31 -5.61 -15.85
CA PHE A 710 19.90 -5.60 -15.50
C PHE A 710 19.17 -4.45 -16.23
N PRO A 711 18.96 -4.56 -17.56
CA PRO A 711 18.23 -3.56 -18.32
C PRO A 711 16.78 -3.45 -17.82
N ILE A 712 16.25 -2.22 -17.79
CA ILE A 712 14.88 -1.93 -17.40
C ILE A 712 14.01 -1.56 -18.60
N HIS A 713 12.69 -1.76 -18.47
CA HIS A 713 11.71 -1.44 -19.50
C HIS A 713 10.86 -0.21 -19.13
N GLY A 714 10.03 0.26 -20.07
CA GLY A 714 9.14 1.40 -19.88
C GLY A 714 7.75 1.01 -19.40
N THR A 715 6.78 1.86 -19.73
CA THR A 715 5.34 1.62 -19.62
C THR A 715 4.64 2.17 -20.86
N SER A 716 3.38 1.81 -21.10
CA SER A 716 2.55 2.37 -22.19
C SER A 716 2.56 3.89 -22.20
N ARG A 717 2.56 4.49 -21.00
CA ARG A 717 2.55 5.95 -20.83
C ARG A 717 3.90 6.59 -21.17
N THR A 718 5.02 5.96 -20.81
CA THR A 718 6.34 6.49 -21.14
C THR A 718 6.64 6.42 -22.63
N VAL A 719 6.23 5.34 -23.32
CA VAL A 719 6.36 5.27 -24.80
C VAL A 719 5.34 6.13 -25.53
N ALA A 720 4.31 6.61 -24.83
CA ALA A 720 3.39 7.65 -25.31
C ALA A 720 3.90 9.09 -25.02
N GLY A 721 5.13 9.23 -24.50
CA GLY A 721 5.76 10.52 -24.21
C GLY A 721 5.59 11.01 -22.78
N GLY A 722 4.98 10.22 -21.90
CA GLY A 722 4.83 10.53 -20.48
C GLY A 722 6.16 10.49 -19.72
N PRO A 723 6.24 11.15 -18.56
CA PRO A 723 7.46 11.25 -17.77
C PRO A 723 7.82 9.92 -17.09
N PHE A 724 9.09 9.81 -16.71
CA PHE A 724 9.63 8.61 -16.05
C PHE A 724 8.93 8.33 -14.72
N GLU A 725 8.57 9.35 -13.97
CA GLU A 725 7.93 9.31 -12.65
C GLU A 725 6.55 8.64 -12.67
N GLY A 726 5.87 8.65 -13.82
CA GLY A 726 4.57 8.01 -14.02
C GLY A 726 3.41 8.60 -13.20
N ASP A 727 3.58 9.74 -12.57
CA ASP A 727 2.61 10.36 -11.66
C ASP A 727 1.70 11.43 -12.32
N VAL A 728 1.70 11.50 -13.65
CA VAL A 728 0.77 12.31 -14.43
C VAL A 728 -0.41 11.44 -14.86
N PHE A 729 -1.44 11.35 -14.04
CA PHE A 729 -2.61 10.50 -14.31
C PHE A 729 -3.51 11.10 -15.39
N LYS A 730 -3.65 12.43 -15.39
CA LYS A 730 -4.29 13.19 -16.45
C LYS A 730 -3.35 14.33 -16.84
N CYS A 731 -2.95 14.35 -18.10
CA CYS A 731 -2.11 15.42 -18.65
C CYS A 731 -2.91 16.71 -18.87
N ARG A 732 -2.24 17.85 -18.88
CA ARG A 732 -2.77 19.06 -19.51
C ARG A 732 -2.71 18.89 -21.02
N LEU A 733 -3.68 19.46 -21.72
CA LEU A 733 -3.80 19.30 -23.16
C LEU A 733 -3.23 20.53 -23.88
N GLN A 734 -2.54 20.26 -24.98
CA GLN A 734 -2.13 21.28 -25.96
C GLN A 734 -2.82 21.03 -27.30
N PRO A 735 -3.07 22.07 -28.12
CA PRO A 735 -3.57 21.88 -29.46
C PRO A 735 -2.63 21.01 -30.29
N VAL A 736 -3.18 20.16 -31.16
CA VAL A 736 -2.40 19.34 -32.12
C VAL A 736 -1.40 20.14 -32.91
N SER A 737 -1.80 21.37 -33.36
CA SER A 737 -0.89 22.28 -34.10
C SER A 737 0.32 22.70 -33.26
N ALA A 738 0.10 23.03 -31.96
CA ALA A 738 1.20 23.39 -31.07
C ALA A 738 2.17 22.23 -30.86
N ALA A 739 1.65 20.99 -30.71
CA ALA A 739 2.47 19.79 -30.60
C ALA A 739 3.33 19.55 -31.87
N ILE A 740 2.79 19.82 -33.05
CA ILE A 740 3.53 19.76 -34.33
C ILE A 740 4.63 20.82 -34.36
N ASP A 741 4.28 22.07 -34.04
CA ASP A 741 5.22 23.19 -34.05
C ASP A 741 6.38 22.99 -33.07
N ARG A 742 6.10 22.36 -31.94
CA ARG A 742 7.12 21.96 -30.93
C ARG A 742 7.93 20.71 -31.32
N GLY A 743 7.64 20.09 -32.46
CA GLY A 743 8.36 18.93 -32.97
C GLY A 743 8.08 17.63 -32.22
N LEU A 744 6.92 17.53 -31.53
CA LEU A 744 6.57 16.36 -30.72
C LEU A 744 6.58 15.05 -31.52
N TYR A 745 6.29 15.12 -32.82
CA TYR A 745 6.24 13.97 -33.74
C TYR A 745 7.59 13.63 -34.41
N GLY A 746 8.69 14.22 -33.98
CA GLY A 746 10.01 13.99 -34.55
C GLY A 746 10.11 14.53 -35.97
N SER A 747 10.52 13.69 -36.95
CA SER A 747 10.65 14.07 -38.35
C SER A 747 9.33 14.07 -39.13
N TRP A 748 8.28 13.42 -38.60
CA TRP A 748 6.98 13.39 -39.27
C TRP A 748 6.33 14.78 -39.33
N ARG A 749 5.92 15.17 -40.55
CA ARG A 749 5.12 16.37 -40.77
C ARG A 749 3.82 15.94 -41.45
N PRO A 750 2.67 15.97 -40.74
CA PRO A 750 1.41 15.52 -41.28
C PRO A 750 0.99 16.39 -42.48
N ASP A 751 0.55 15.75 -43.57
CA ASP A 751 -0.14 16.44 -44.65
C ASP A 751 -1.55 16.93 -44.19
N ALA A 752 -2.25 17.64 -45.07
CA ALA A 752 -3.57 18.21 -44.73
C ALA A 752 -4.60 17.14 -44.32
N GLY A 753 -4.57 15.97 -44.95
CA GLY A 753 -5.45 14.83 -44.64
C GLY A 753 -5.11 14.20 -43.28
N GLN A 754 -3.83 13.96 -43.06
CA GLN A 754 -3.30 13.42 -41.79
C GLN A 754 -3.55 14.38 -40.62
N LEU A 755 -3.35 15.69 -40.84
CA LEU A 755 -3.64 16.71 -39.83
C LEU A 755 -5.12 16.76 -39.47
N LYS A 756 -6.00 16.69 -40.48
CA LYS A 756 -7.45 16.60 -40.28
C LYS A 756 -7.77 15.35 -39.43
N ARG A 757 -7.20 14.23 -39.80
CA ARG A 757 -7.42 12.95 -39.09
C ARG A 757 -6.89 13.03 -37.64
N LEU A 758 -5.74 13.58 -37.43
CA LEU A 758 -5.15 13.73 -36.09
C LEU A 758 -6.05 14.60 -35.17
N LYS A 759 -6.62 15.69 -35.73
CA LYS A 759 -7.59 16.53 -35.01
C LYS A 759 -8.93 15.84 -34.75
N GLN A 760 -9.33 14.89 -35.58
CA GLN A 760 -10.52 14.05 -35.29
C GLN A 760 -10.29 13.07 -34.18
N ILE A 761 -9.08 12.45 -34.11
CA ILE A 761 -8.68 11.52 -33.07
C ILE A 761 -8.54 12.23 -31.72
N PHE A 762 -7.96 13.43 -31.75
CA PHE A 762 -7.71 14.24 -30.56
C PHE A 762 -8.45 15.59 -30.62
N PRO A 763 -9.78 15.59 -30.53
CA PRO A 763 -10.56 16.81 -30.74
C PRO A 763 -10.33 17.88 -29.67
N THR A 764 -9.92 17.48 -28.47
CA THR A 764 -9.58 18.37 -27.35
C THR A 764 -8.08 18.68 -27.23
N GLY A 765 -7.25 18.06 -28.07
CA GLY A 765 -5.81 18.18 -28.05
C GLY A 765 -5.10 16.92 -27.57
N VAL A 766 -3.77 17.01 -27.49
CA VAL A 766 -2.85 15.95 -27.07
C VAL A 766 -2.15 16.33 -25.78
N CYS A 767 -1.64 15.33 -25.05
CA CYS A 767 -0.92 15.56 -23.81
C CYS A 767 0.27 16.52 -23.97
N ASP A 768 0.35 17.48 -23.06
CA ASP A 768 1.55 18.28 -22.81
C ASP A 768 2.17 17.82 -21.48
N TYR A 769 3.17 16.97 -21.57
CA TYR A 769 3.89 16.45 -20.41
C TYR A 769 4.99 17.40 -19.91
N THR A 770 5.12 18.60 -20.46
CA THR A 770 5.98 19.66 -19.89
C THR A 770 5.27 20.44 -18.80
N GLU A 771 3.96 20.23 -18.68
CA GLU A 771 3.11 20.82 -17.65
C GLU A 771 2.77 19.79 -16.56
N PRO A 772 2.59 20.23 -15.31
CA PRO A 772 2.15 19.35 -14.23
C PRO A 772 0.82 18.69 -14.55
N GLY A 773 0.62 17.46 -14.04
CA GLY A 773 -0.64 16.75 -14.16
C GLY A 773 -1.83 17.50 -13.56
N VAL A 774 -3.01 17.28 -14.14
CA VAL A 774 -4.26 17.86 -13.63
C VAL A 774 -4.56 17.29 -12.23
N GLY A 775 -4.80 18.16 -11.26
CA GLY A 775 -5.05 17.81 -9.87
C GLY A 775 -3.80 17.80 -8.99
N ARG A 776 -2.60 17.74 -9.56
CA ARG A 776 -1.32 17.91 -8.85
C ARG A 776 -1.12 19.39 -8.50
N ARG A 777 -0.75 19.72 -7.26
CA ARG A 777 -0.47 21.09 -6.79
C ARG A 777 1.02 21.35 -6.70
#